data_d583924301cf027504228c4dbc5e8f5e
#
_entry.id   d583924301cf027504228c4dbc5e8f5e
#
_cell.length_a   1.000
_cell.length_b   1.000
_cell.length_c   1.000
_cell.angle_alpha   90.00
_cell.angle_beta   90.00
_cell.angle_gamma   90.00
#
_symmetry.space_group_name_H-M   'P 1'
#
loop_
_entity.id
_entity.type
_entity.pdbx_description
1 polymer ?
#
loop_
_entity_poly.entity_id
_entity_poly.type
_entity_poly.pdbx_seq_one_letter_code
_entity_poly.pdbx_strand_id
1 'polypeptide(L)'
;MECKQRLKWLMLAMICPIIAGAPSSMSKRDGSCPKENLNITGGTFVLSNGYSHGSLLRYICPNGYYPSVQSCLCQDEHWTSKTNIRKTPECKKITCPNPRVFKNGEVIPYKDKYYVNDTTTYSCHSDYTFRGSAVRVCKPNGKWSGSTPICGRDSDHCPDPGVPPGSSRTGNMFNIDDKVTYLCESPLTLIGSKVRVCQDGSQWSGTKPQCYANFTYDTPEEASEAFSSSLKTNLAVEKEEQQGKKITLDQSEKLDIYIAVDASDSIDEKDFDNAKITIKMLLDKMSYYPVSPNYEILMFATDVTPIIKMNNFKMQKPSLLDIFKEMDDFTYEKKGEKTGTNIAKVYSAIEESMNIEELNNATAFSEMQHIIILFSDGHTNMGGNPKPKLDQIKRLVIKNDPKREKKLDLYVFGVGGDVNQEDVNGLVSQRDQEKYFFKLQDLTKVQQMFDDMIDESTSVGLCGIVWEGLENKRRAFPWLAQINIVRPSKGSNCMGSLVTSSYILTAAHSFKDGDTADKITVKLEKDMGICKSKKYVIHPDYNLIAKLEMGIQEFYEFDVALIQLEKPVDISSNLRPICIPCTKETNGALKLSESEGSCKKHEEILMSNELVEAAFTSDMDSEKGNSLKTIKNITFKLGKYRDACVEDAIKAKGIEVKNAREAVTDNFLCSGGIEPKTDDVACKGDSGGASYVIKNGRVIQVGIISWGVKDICKESKKFTSDADSRDYHSNLFSEKIRSFLKEHLENDRIGNPLKFL
;
A
#
# COMPACT_ATOMS: atom_id res chain seq x y z
N MET A 1 -51.20 58.25 2.36
CA MET A 1 -51.93 58.36 3.66
C MET A 1 -51.12 57.53 4.62
N GLU A 2 -50.14 58.08 5.30
CA GLU A 2 -50.16 58.70 6.61
C GLU A 2 -50.77 57.79 7.66
N CYS A 3 -50.09 57.41 8.76
CA CYS A 3 -49.51 58.21 9.85
C CYS A 3 -48.63 57.26 10.68
N LYS A 4 -47.38 57.47 10.98
CA LYS A 4 -46.67 58.34 11.95
C LYS A 4 -47.09 58.20 13.43
N GLN A 5 -46.04 57.93 14.23
CA GLN A 5 -45.61 58.52 15.53
C GLN A 5 -45.83 57.65 16.76
N ARG A 6 -45.02 57.61 17.84
CA ARG A 6 -43.79 58.25 18.42
C ARG A 6 -43.40 57.43 19.65
N LEU A 7 -42.23 57.09 19.89
CA LEU A 7 -41.16 57.61 20.80
C LEU A 7 -41.63 58.01 22.21
N LYS A 8 -41.10 57.34 23.27
CA LYS A 8 -40.60 58.06 24.46
C LYS A 8 -39.67 57.15 25.30
N TRP A 9 -38.54 57.72 25.60
CA TRP A 9 -37.51 57.37 26.54
C TRP A 9 -37.95 57.37 27.98
N LEU A 10 -37.34 56.44 28.82
CA LEU A 10 -37.01 56.79 30.22
C LEU A 10 -35.81 55.97 30.66
N MET A 11 -34.68 56.68 30.83
CA MET A 11 -33.54 56.20 31.59
C MET A 11 -33.88 56.17 33.07
N LEU A 12 -33.42 55.08 33.73
CA LEU A 12 -33.07 55.18 35.15
C LEU A 12 -31.86 54.34 35.41
N ALA A 13 -30.78 55.04 35.75
CA ALA A 13 -29.55 54.47 36.24
C ALA A 13 -29.75 54.00 37.69
N MET A 14 -29.30 52.80 38.02
CA MET A 14 -28.88 52.43 39.36
C MET A 14 -27.66 51.53 39.35
N ILE A 15 -26.69 52.04 39.94
CA ILE A 15 -25.41 51.74 40.47
C ILE A 15 -25.19 50.25 40.87
N CYS A 16 -24.01 49.79 40.46
CA CYS A 16 -23.23 48.58 40.73
C CYS A 16 -23.15 48.17 42.24
N PRO A 17 -22.91 46.90 42.55
CA PRO A 17 -21.52 46.59 42.94
C PRO A 17 -20.91 45.44 42.16
N ILE A 18 -19.61 45.64 41.87
CA ILE A 18 -18.67 44.69 41.36
C ILE A 18 -18.51 43.52 42.35
N ILE A 19 -18.94 42.32 41.97
CA ILE A 19 -18.44 41.10 42.59
C ILE A 19 -17.64 40.40 41.49
N ALA A 20 -16.33 40.34 41.70
CA ALA A 20 -15.42 39.52 40.93
C ALA A 20 -15.82 38.06 41.08
N GLY A 21 -16.55 37.54 40.12
CA GLY A 21 -16.78 36.13 39.93
C GLY A 21 -15.64 35.58 39.05
N ALA A 22 -14.83 34.68 39.58
CA ALA A 22 -13.92 33.88 38.86
C ALA A 22 -14.58 33.19 37.67
N PRO A 23 -13.87 32.92 36.55
CA PRO A 23 -14.43 32.15 35.46
C PRO A 23 -14.83 30.78 36.03
N SER A 24 -16.10 30.47 36.00
CA SER A 24 -16.59 29.12 36.24
C SER A 24 -15.93 28.21 35.19
N SER A 25 -14.96 27.45 35.65
CA SER A 25 -14.53 26.23 34.93
C SER A 25 -15.81 25.42 34.70
N MET A 26 -16.24 25.29 33.45
CA MET A 26 -17.18 24.26 33.06
C MET A 26 -16.51 22.93 33.45
N SER A 27 -16.93 22.36 34.54
CA SER A 27 -16.59 21.01 34.96
C SER A 27 -16.99 20.10 33.78
N LYS A 28 -16.04 19.39 33.20
CA LYS A 28 -16.32 18.22 32.36
C LYS A 28 -17.30 17.36 33.19
N ARG A 29 -18.54 17.23 32.73
CA ARG A 29 -19.44 16.20 33.26
C ARG A 29 -18.85 14.88 32.76
N ASP A 30 -18.13 14.18 33.62
CA ASP A 30 -17.73 12.79 33.45
C ASP A 30 -18.96 11.89 33.58
N GLY A 31 -19.95 12.10 32.70
CA GLY A 31 -21.14 11.28 32.64
C GLY A 31 -20.85 9.94 31.98
N SER A 32 -20.93 8.86 32.73
CA SER A 32 -20.92 7.53 32.16
C SER A 32 -22.31 7.08 31.74
N CYS A 33 -22.41 6.40 30.60
CA CYS A 33 -23.66 5.82 30.12
C CYS A 33 -24.08 4.58 30.94
N PRO A 34 -25.40 4.25 31.00
CA PRO A 34 -25.90 3.13 31.78
C PRO A 34 -25.36 1.80 31.26
N LYS A 35 -25.07 0.89 32.20
CA LYS A 35 -24.59 -0.47 31.94
C LYS A 35 -25.72 -1.47 31.66
N GLU A 36 -26.96 -1.05 31.90
CA GLU A 36 -28.13 -1.90 31.79
C GLU A 36 -28.73 -1.85 30.38
N ASN A 37 -29.39 -2.93 29.98
CA ASN A 37 -30.15 -3.06 28.71
C ASN A 37 -29.32 -2.89 27.41
N LEU A 38 -28.04 -3.23 27.44
CA LEU A 38 -27.17 -3.13 26.27
C LEU A 38 -27.18 -4.38 25.40
N ASN A 39 -27.85 -5.45 25.81
CA ASN A 39 -27.82 -6.73 25.12
C ASN A 39 -28.60 -6.68 23.80
N ILE A 40 -28.09 -7.42 22.81
CA ILE A 40 -28.75 -7.70 21.54
C ILE A 40 -29.26 -9.15 21.52
N THR A 41 -30.48 -9.38 21.05
CA THR A 41 -31.03 -10.72 20.91
C THR A 41 -30.26 -11.49 19.83
N GLY A 42 -29.63 -12.61 20.21
CA GLY A 42 -28.89 -13.48 19.29
C GLY A 42 -27.47 -13.06 18.97
N GLY A 43 -26.90 -12.09 19.71
CA GLY A 43 -25.53 -11.61 19.50
C GLY A 43 -24.86 -11.11 20.77
N THR A 44 -23.78 -10.39 20.61
CA THR A 44 -22.98 -9.75 21.66
C THR A 44 -22.72 -8.28 21.34
N PHE A 45 -22.05 -7.56 22.23
CA PHE A 45 -21.59 -6.20 21.95
C PHE A 45 -20.17 -5.98 22.44
N VAL A 46 -19.50 -4.97 21.89
CA VAL A 46 -18.19 -4.47 22.33
C VAL A 46 -18.30 -2.96 22.54
N LEU A 47 -17.47 -2.44 23.44
CA LEU A 47 -17.35 -1.01 23.76
C LEU A 47 -15.96 -0.52 23.36
N SER A 48 -15.87 0.63 22.72
CA SER A 48 -14.57 1.21 22.32
C SER A 48 -13.78 1.76 23.52
N ASN A 49 -14.48 2.41 24.47
CA ASN A 49 -13.86 3.01 25.67
C ASN A 49 -14.77 2.86 26.92
N GLY A 50 -15.14 1.62 27.22
CA GLY A 50 -16.03 1.33 28.36
C GLY A 50 -17.36 2.11 28.27
N TYR A 51 -17.78 2.70 29.38
CA TYR A 51 -19.06 3.42 29.47
C TYR A 51 -18.91 4.95 29.48
N SER A 52 -17.73 5.45 29.17
CA SER A 52 -17.39 6.87 29.20
C SER A 52 -18.08 7.64 28.07
N HIS A 53 -18.25 8.94 28.25
CA HIS A 53 -18.76 9.84 27.19
C HIS A 53 -17.90 9.68 25.91
N GLY A 54 -18.53 9.64 24.73
CA GLY A 54 -17.86 9.41 23.45
C GLY A 54 -17.57 7.93 23.13
N SER A 55 -17.84 6.99 24.06
CA SER A 55 -17.67 5.57 23.78
C SER A 55 -18.68 5.06 22.75
N LEU A 56 -18.23 4.25 21.80
CA LEU A 56 -19.07 3.55 20.83
C LEU A 56 -19.38 2.12 21.31
N LEU A 57 -20.66 1.80 21.40
CA LEU A 57 -21.16 0.44 21.58
C LEU A 57 -21.46 -0.13 20.20
N ARG A 58 -20.81 -1.24 19.85
CA ARG A 58 -21.02 -1.95 18.58
C ARG A 58 -21.60 -3.33 18.82
N TYR A 59 -22.67 -3.66 18.10
CA TYR A 59 -23.29 -4.97 18.16
C TYR A 59 -22.67 -5.95 17.18
N ILE A 60 -22.46 -7.17 17.62
CA ILE A 60 -21.85 -8.27 16.83
C ILE A 60 -22.84 -9.42 16.76
N CYS A 61 -23.16 -9.84 15.54
CA CYS A 61 -24.02 -10.97 15.25
C CYS A 61 -23.22 -12.17 14.70
N PRO A 62 -23.74 -13.40 14.85
CA PRO A 62 -23.16 -14.58 14.24
C PRO A 62 -23.11 -14.49 12.70
N ASN A 63 -22.26 -15.30 12.08
CA ASN A 63 -22.17 -15.39 10.61
C ASN A 63 -23.54 -15.63 9.97
N GLY A 64 -23.85 -14.86 8.92
CA GLY A 64 -25.14 -14.90 8.22
C GLY A 64 -26.24 -14.05 8.87
N TYR A 65 -25.89 -13.27 9.90
CA TYR A 65 -26.80 -12.32 10.57
C TYR A 65 -26.16 -10.93 10.64
N TYR A 66 -27.00 -9.90 10.71
CA TYR A 66 -26.60 -8.51 10.93
C TYR A 66 -27.40 -7.90 12.06
N PRO A 67 -26.84 -6.93 12.82
CA PRO A 67 -27.55 -6.27 13.90
C PRO A 67 -28.57 -5.27 13.35
N SER A 68 -29.79 -5.24 13.94
CA SER A 68 -30.83 -4.29 13.56
C SER A 68 -30.46 -2.83 13.90
N VAL A 69 -29.52 -2.65 14.82
CA VAL A 69 -28.85 -1.39 15.17
C VAL A 69 -27.35 -1.69 15.15
N GLN A 70 -26.56 -0.96 14.38
CA GLN A 70 -25.14 -1.27 14.22
C GLN A 70 -24.30 -0.77 15.40
N SER A 71 -24.52 0.48 15.79
CA SER A 71 -23.79 1.12 16.89
C SER A 71 -24.65 2.13 17.66
N CYS A 72 -24.23 2.41 18.90
CA CYS A 72 -24.74 3.49 19.72
C CYS A 72 -23.57 4.30 20.27
N LEU A 73 -23.70 5.64 20.31
CA LEU A 73 -22.73 6.55 20.91
C LEU A 73 -23.17 6.92 22.32
N CYS A 74 -22.26 6.89 23.29
CA CYS A 74 -22.49 7.39 24.62
C CYS A 74 -22.42 8.92 24.63
N GLN A 75 -23.56 9.59 24.72
CA GLN A 75 -23.65 11.03 24.71
C GLN A 75 -24.66 11.49 25.77
N ASP A 76 -24.30 12.49 26.56
CA ASP A 76 -25.17 13.06 27.63
C ASP A 76 -25.75 11.99 28.57
N GLU A 77 -24.91 11.04 29.02
CA GLU A 77 -25.28 9.92 29.91
C GLU A 77 -26.29 8.91 29.29
N HIS A 78 -26.48 8.96 27.96
CA HIS A 78 -27.41 8.09 27.26
C HIS A 78 -26.74 7.44 26.03
N TRP A 79 -27.12 6.19 25.74
CA TRP A 79 -26.76 5.53 24.48
C TRP A 79 -27.68 6.03 23.38
N THR A 80 -27.12 6.80 22.45
CA THR A 80 -27.85 7.37 21.31
C THR A 80 -27.53 6.58 20.05
N SER A 81 -28.49 6.32 19.20
CA SER A 81 -28.33 5.74 17.89
C SER A 81 -28.96 6.65 16.85
N LYS A 82 -28.35 6.71 15.66
CA LYS A 82 -28.89 7.45 14.51
C LYS A 82 -30.20 6.83 14.01
N THR A 83 -30.44 5.56 14.30
CA THR A 83 -31.74 4.90 14.05
C THR A 83 -32.59 4.95 15.30
N ASN A 84 -33.83 5.47 15.18
CA ASN A 84 -34.79 5.53 16.30
C ASN A 84 -35.04 4.14 16.90
N ILE A 85 -34.41 3.84 18.04
CA ILE A 85 -34.55 2.56 18.73
C ILE A 85 -35.88 2.54 19.48
N ARG A 86 -36.93 2.04 18.84
CA ARG A 86 -38.21 1.76 19.50
C ARG A 86 -38.35 0.32 19.98
N LYS A 87 -37.38 -0.55 19.64
CA LYS A 87 -37.40 -2.01 19.97
C LYS A 87 -36.01 -2.44 20.42
N THR A 88 -35.97 -3.49 21.24
CA THR A 88 -34.71 -4.16 21.61
C THR A 88 -33.92 -4.58 20.37
N PRO A 89 -32.63 -4.28 20.30
CA PRO A 89 -31.79 -4.71 19.17
C PRO A 89 -31.82 -6.23 18.99
N GLU A 90 -31.84 -6.69 17.72
CA GLU A 90 -31.88 -8.10 17.37
C GLU A 90 -30.97 -8.41 16.18
N CYS A 91 -30.41 -9.60 16.13
CA CYS A 91 -29.67 -10.12 14.99
C CYS A 91 -30.62 -10.68 13.94
N LYS A 92 -30.64 -10.05 12.75
CA LYS A 92 -31.49 -10.45 11.61
C LYS A 92 -30.69 -11.25 10.59
N LYS A 93 -31.33 -12.24 9.94
CA LYS A 93 -30.72 -12.98 8.83
C LYS A 93 -30.38 -12.07 7.67
N ILE A 94 -29.18 -12.20 7.13
CA ILE A 94 -28.73 -11.50 5.92
C ILE A 94 -29.53 -12.03 4.73
N THR A 95 -30.00 -11.09 3.90
CA THR A 95 -30.71 -11.38 2.65
C THR A 95 -30.04 -10.66 1.49
N CYS A 96 -30.05 -11.29 0.31
CA CYS A 96 -29.65 -10.63 -0.92
C CYS A 96 -30.84 -9.92 -1.59
N PRO A 97 -30.59 -8.83 -2.35
CA PRO A 97 -31.63 -8.14 -3.10
C PRO A 97 -32.39 -9.08 -4.02
N ASN A 98 -33.74 -8.96 -4.08
CA ASN A 98 -34.58 -9.87 -4.85
C ASN A 98 -34.40 -9.60 -6.35
N PRO A 99 -34.04 -10.61 -7.19
CA PRO A 99 -33.95 -10.46 -8.65
C PRO A 99 -35.30 -10.53 -9.36
N ARG A 100 -36.35 -10.04 -8.73
CA ARG A 100 -37.75 -10.12 -9.18
C ARG A 100 -37.98 -9.52 -10.57
N VAL A 101 -37.21 -8.47 -10.92
CA VAL A 101 -37.30 -7.84 -12.23
C VAL A 101 -36.14 -8.32 -13.10
N PHE A 102 -36.33 -9.41 -13.80
CA PHE A 102 -35.38 -9.90 -14.81
C PHE A 102 -36.07 -9.80 -16.20
N LYS A 103 -35.60 -8.88 -17.04
CA LYS A 103 -36.22 -8.59 -18.35
C LYS A 103 -35.77 -9.62 -19.38
N ASN A 104 -36.71 -10.04 -20.25
CA ASN A 104 -36.48 -10.91 -21.41
C ASN A 104 -35.91 -12.31 -21.03
N GLY A 105 -36.18 -12.77 -19.83
CA GLY A 105 -35.73 -14.08 -19.36
C GLY A 105 -36.40 -14.50 -18.06
N GLU A 106 -35.95 -15.61 -17.50
CA GLU A 106 -36.47 -16.22 -16.29
C GLU A 106 -35.38 -16.44 -15.25
N VAL A 107 -35.78 -16.39 -13.97
CA VAL A 107 -34.94 -16.68 -12.81
C VAL A 107 -35.53 -17.81 -11.99
N ILE A 108 -34.72 -18.84 -11.69
CA ILE A 108 -35.16 -20.06 -10.99
C ILE A 108 -34.17 -20.35 -9.84
N PRO A 109 -34.67 -20.70 -8.64
CA PRO A 109 -36.04 -20.66 -8.19
C PRO A 109 -36.50 -19.24 -7.87
N TYR A 110 -37.80 -18.97 -8.07
CA TYR A 110 -38.41 -17.73 -7.60
C TYR A 110 -38.70 -17.83 -6.09
N LYS A 111 -38.22 -16.87 -5.29
CA LYS A 111 -38.48 -16.78 -3.84
C LYS A 111 -38.80 -15.32 -3.48
N ASP A 112 -39.60 -15.14 -2.42
CA ASP A 112 -39.84 -13.78 -1.86
C ASP A 112 -38.60 -13.19 -1.19
N LYS A 113 -37.77 -14.06 -0.56
CA LYS A 113 -36.51 -13.68 0.08
C LYS A 113 -35.45 -14.72 -0.23
N TYR A 114 -34.24 -14.24 -0.47
CA TYR A 114 -33.05 -15.05 -0.69
C TYR A 114 -32.07 -14.84 0.46
N TYR A 115 -31.69 -15.91 1.11
CA TYR A 115 -30.77 -15.93 2.24
C TYR A 115 -29.35 -16.31 1.79
N VAL A 116 -28.40 -16.14 2.67
CA VAL A 116 -27.00 -16.57 2.43
C VAL A 116 -26.97 -18.03 1.97
N ASN A 117 -26.20 -18.32 0.93
CA ASN A 117 -26.05 -19.58 0.20
C ASN A 117 -27.24 -19.97 -0.70
N ASP A 118 -28.32 -19.19 -0.78
CA ASP A 118 -29.32 -19.40 -1.82
C ASP A 118 -28.71 -19.17 -3.21
N THR A 119 -29.05 -20.06 -4.14
CA THR A 119 -28.58 -20.02 -5.53
C THR A 119 -29.74 -19.68 -6.47
N THR A 120 -29.46 -18.88 -7.50
CA THR A 120 -30.39 -18.56 -8.58
C THR A 120 -29.74 -18.84 -9.92
N THR A 121 -30.53 -19.37 -10.86
CA THR A 121 -30.13 -19.61 -12.25
C THR A 121 -30.95 -18.72 -13.16
N TYR A 122 -30.33 -18.16 -14.18
CA TYR A 122 -30.92 -17.23 -15.13
C TYR A 122 -30.85 -17.79 -16.55
N SER A 123 -31.94 -17.64 -17.30
CA SER A 123 -32.01 -18.01 -18.72
C SER A 123 -32.73 -16.94 -19.51
N CYS A 124 -32.30 -16.69 -20.75
CA CYS A 124 -32.98 -15.75 -21.65
C CYS A 124 -34.06 -16.46 -22.46
N HIS A 125 -35.12 -15.70 -22.83
CA HIS A 125 -36.07 -16.16 -23.84
C HIS A 125 -35.35 -16.28 -25.21
N SER A 126 -35.93 -17.05 -26.15
CA SER A 126 -35.47 -17.10 -27.54
C SER A 126 -35.36 -15.68 -28.09
N ASP A 127 -34.39 -15.40 -28.94
CA ASP A 127 -34.08 -14.09 -29.56
C ASP A 127 -33.34 -13.06 -28.71
N TYR A 128 -32.88 -13.44 -27.50
CA TYR A 128 -32.04 -12.59 -26.64
C TYR A 128 -30.70 -13.25 -26.32
N THR A 129 -29.66 -12.47 -26.43
CA THR A 129 -28.29 -12.91 -26.09
C THR A 129 -28.04 -12.75 -24.58
N PHE A 130 -27.60 -13.84 -23.94
CA PHE A 130 -27.28 -13.86 -22.50
C PHE A 130 -25.89 -13.26 -22.25
N ARG A 131 -25.82 -12.35 -21.29
CA ARG A 131 -24.57 -11.77 -20.75
C ARG A 131 -24.59 -11.78 -19.23
N GLY A 132 -23.41 -11.89 -18.62
CA GLY A 132 -23.26 -11.94 -17.17
C GLY A 132 -23.18 -13.37 -16.62
N SER A 133 -23.50 -13.56 -15.34
CA SER A 133 -23.40 -14.86 -14.66
C SER A 133 -24.72 -15.61 -14.66
N ALA A 134 -24.75 -16.76 -15.32
CA ALA A 134 -25.96 -17.59 -15.42
C ALA A 134 -26.39 -18.20 -14.06
N VAL A 135 -25.44 -18.44 -13.17
CA VAL A 135 -25.70 -18.93 -11.80
C VAL A 135 -25.11 -17.96 -10.81
N ARG A 136 -25.89 -17.58 -9.80
CA ARG A 136 -25.46 -16.66 -8.74
C ARG A 136 -25.81 -17.20 -7.37
N VAL A 137 -24.92 -16.95 -6.41
CA VAL A 137 -25.08 -17.38 -5.00
C VAL A 137 -25.14 -16.11 -4.12
N CYS A 138 -26.06 -16.10 -3.18
CA CYS A 138 -26.14 -15.05 -2.17
C CYS A 138 -24.96 -15.18 -1.17
N LYS A 139 -24.06 -14.20 -1.18
CA LYS A 139 -22.86 -14.19 -0.33
C LYS A 139 -23.17 -13.72 1.09
N PRO A 140 -22.27 -14.03 2.08
CA PRO A 140 -22.43 -13.58 3.47
C PRO A 140 -22.44 -12.04 3.66
N ASN A 141 -21.94 -11.26 2.71
CA ASN A 141 -21.98 -9.80 2.74
C ASN A 141 -23.28 -9.19 2.15
N GLY A 142 -24.30 -10.01 1.87
CA GLY A 142 -25.58 -9.57 1.32
C GLY A 142 -25.58 -9.25 -0.18
N LYS A 143 -24.52 -9.62 -0.90
CA LYS A 143 -24.41 -9.44 -2.35
C LYS A 143 -24.54 -10.74 -3.10
N TRP A 144 -25.00 -10.65 -4.34
CA TRP A 144 -24.97 -11.78 -5.27
C TRP A 144 -23.56 -11.99 -5.84
N SER A 145 -23.14 -13.26 -5.98
CA SER A 145 -21.89 -13.61 -6.66
C SER A 145 -21.95 -13.27 -8.16
N GLY A 146 -20.80 -13.02 -8.79
CA GLY A 146 -20.69 -12.77 -10.23
C GLY A 146 -21.34 -11.47 -10.70
N SER A 147 -21.42 -11.29 -12.01
CA SER A 147 -21.97 -10.10 -12.67
C SER A 147 -23.48 -10.18 -12.87
N THR A 148 -24.16 -9.02 -12.93
CA THR A 148 -25.62 -8.93 -13.17
C THR A 148 -25.98 -9.61 -14.49
N PRO A 149 -26.94 -10.57 -14.49
CA PRO A 149 -27.43 -11.23 -15.70
C PRO A 149 -28.23 -10.26 -16.56
N ILE A 150 -28.06 -10.33 -17.86
CA ILE A 150 -28.73 -9.47 -18.84
C ILE A 150 -29.12 -10.31 -20.05
N CYS A 151 -30.36 -10.15 -20.52
CA CYS A 151 -30.84 -10.66 -21.80
C CYS A 151 -31.03 -9.46 -22.75
N GLY A 152 -30.06 -9.19 -23.60
CA GLY A 152 -30.02 -8.05 -24.51
C GLY A 152 -30.14 -8.44 -25.96
N ARG A 153 -30.40 -7.46 -26.83
CA ARG A 153 -30.33 -7.57 -28.30
C ARG A 153 -29.00 -6.96 -28.76
N ASP A 154 -28.39 -7.51 -29.77
CA ASP A 154 -27.11 -7.04 -30.32
C ASP A 154 -27.30 -5.89 -31.36
N SER A 155 -28.54 -5.47 -31.59
CA SER A 155 -28.90 -4.43 -32.58
C SER A 155 -28.89 -3.01 -32.02
N ASP A 156 -28.78 -2.82 -30.72
CA ASP A 156 -28.85 -1.50 -30.10
C ASP A 156 -27.47 -0.82 -30.11
N HIS A 157 -27.45 0.53 -30.20
CA HIS A 157 -26.19 1.30 -30.22
C HIS A 157 -25.38 1.10 -28.93
N CYS A 158 -26.01 1.28 -27.75
CA CYS A 158 -25.42 0.87 -26.49
C CYS A 158 -25.94 -0.51 -26.08
N PRO A 159 -25.10 -1.35 -25.45
CA PRO A 159 -25.57 -2.62 -24.93
C PRO A 159 -26.59 -2.41 -23.81
N ASP A 160 -27.60 -3.29 -23.71
CA ASP A 160 -28.55 -3.23 -22.59
C ASP A 160 -27.80 -3.16 -21.25
N PRO A 161 -28.01 -2.08 -20.44
CA PRO A 161 -27.27 -1.89 -19.18
C PRO A 161 -27.77 -2.77 -18.02
N GLY A 162 -28.80 -3.59 -18.24
CA GLY A 162 -29.38 -4.50 -17.26
C GLY A 162 -30.24 -3.83 -16.20
N VAL A 163 -30.82 -4.65 -15.34
CA VAL A 163 -31.59 -4.24 -14.16
C VAL A 163 -30.95 -4.92 -12.93
N PRO A 164 -30.30 -4.18 -12.04
CA PRO A 164 -29.74 -4.74 -10.82
C PRO A 164 -30.83 -5.38 -9.95
N PRO A 165 -30.56 -6.50 -9.25
CA PRO A 165 -31.48 -7.08 -8.30
C PRO A 165 -31.97 -6.06 -7.27
N GLY A 166 -33.27 -6.11 -6.93
CA GLY A 166 -33.89 -5.15 -6.02
C GLY A 166 -34.11 -3.76 -6.62
N SER A 167 -34.07 -3.61 -7.95
CA SER A 167 -34.36 -2.36 -8.64
C SER A 167 -35.39 -2.49 -9.74
N SER A 168 -35.90 -1.35 -10.17
CA SER A 168 -36.64 -1.17 -11.41
C SER A 168 -35.89 -0.20 -12.33
N ARG A 169 -36.09 -0.34 -13.64
CA ARG A 169 -35.51 0.55 -14.66
C ARG A 169 -36.60 1.08 -15.59
N THR A 170 -36.61 2.40 -15.81
CA THR A 170 -37.34 3.07 -16.86
C THR A 170 -36.41 3.42 -18.01
N GLY A 171 -36.93 3.40 -19.25
CA GLY A 171 -36.12 3.49 -20.47
C GLY A 171 -35.81 2.10 -21.04
N ASN A 172 -36.20 1.89 -22.35
CA ASN A 172 -36.07 0.62 -23.03
C ASN A 172 -35.43 0.77 -24.43
N MET A 173 -35.04 1.97 -24.79
CA MET A 173 -34.28 2.28 -26.03
C MET A 173 -32.86 2.66 -25.65
N PHE A 174 -31.88 2.31 -26.44
CA PHE A 174 -30.47 2.41 -26.13
C PHE A 174 -29.66 3.01 -27.27
N ASN A 175 -30.27 3.96 -28.00
CA ASN A 175 -29.57 4.78 -28.98
C ASN A 175 -28.77 5.88 -28.30
N ILE A 176 -27.92 6.59 -29.03
CA ILE A 176 -27.20 7.76 -28.54
C ILE A 176 -28.18 8.77 -27.93
N ASP A 177 -27.82 9.35 -26.78
CA ASP A 177 -28.59 10.28 -25.94
C ASP A 177 -29.84 9.69 -25.26
N ASP A 178 -30.19 8.41 -25.48
CA ASP A 178 -31.25 7.75 -24.72
C ASP A 178 -30.85 7.61 -23.25
N LYS A 179 -31.87 7.78 -22.40
CA LYS A 179 -31.71 7.79 -20.92
C LYS A 179 -32.40 6.60 -20.28
N VAL A 180 -31.69 5.98 -19.35
CA VAL A 180 -32.27 4.99 -18.45
C VAL A 180 -32.19 5.50 -17.02
N THR A 181 -33.25 5.27 -16.24
CA THR A 181 -33.33 5.69 -14.84
C THR A 181 -33.61 4.49 -13.96
N TYR A 182 -32.89 4.39 -12.85
CA TYR A 182 -32.99 3.29 -11.88
C TYR A 182 -33.62 3.76 -10.57
N LEU A 183 -34.41 2.89 -9.98
CA LEU A 183 -35.03 3.06 -8.67
C LEU A 183 -34.88 1.78 -7.86
N CYS A 184 -34.29 1.86 -6.67
CA CYS A 184 -34.20 0.72 -5.76
C CYS A 184 -35.51 0.53 -4.97
N GLU A 185 -35.85 -0.71 -4.69
CA GLU A 185 -36.95 -1.09 -3.80
C GLU A 185 -36.58 -0.74 -2.35
N SER A 186 -37.49 -0.13 -1.61
CA SER A 186 -37.28 0.14 -0.17
C SER A 186 -37.15 -1.20 0.61
N PRO A 187 -36.17 -1.33 1.54
CA PRO A 187 -35.30 -0.31 2.14
C PRO A 187 -33.88 -0.23 1.51
N LEU A 188 -33.71 -0.63 0.25
CA LEU A 188 -32.37 -0.65 -0.40
C LEU A 188 -31.95 0.75 -0.83
N THR A 189 -30.66 1.05 -0.71
CA THR A 189 -30.02 2.29 -1.15
C THR A 189 -29.34 2.09 -2.51
N LEU A 190 -29.50 3.07 -3.41
CA LEU A 190 -28.87 3.07 -4.73
C LEU A 190 -27.40 3.53 -4.60
N ILE A 191 -26.49 2.70 -5.02
CA ILE A 191 -25.06 3.00 -5.17
C ILE A 191 -24.74 3.03 -6.65
N GLY A 192 -24.05 4.08 -7.11
CA GLY A 192 -23.80 4.36 -8.53
C GLY A 192 -24.76 5.39 -9.09
N SER A 193 -24.88 5.46 -10.42
CA SER A 193 -25.64 6.51 -11.11
C SER A 193 -27.12 6.18 -11.26
N LYS A 194 -27.96 7.06 -10.72
CA LYS A 194 -29.43 6.93 -10.85
C LYS A 194 -29.90 7.05 -12.29
N VAL A 195 -29.28 7.93 -13.06
CA VAL A 195 -29.57 8.15 -14.48
C VAL A 195 -28.32 7.88 -15.28
N ARG A 196 -28.44 7.14 -16.37
CA ARG A 196 -27.36 6.88 -17.33
C ARG A 196 -27.81 7.24 -18.74
N VAL A 197 -26.90 7.80 -19.52
CA VAL A 197 -27.14 8.24 -20.91
C VAL A 197 -26.24 7.42 -21.81
N CYS A 198 -26.78 6.92 -22.92
CA CYS A 198 -26.00 6.27 -23.96
C CYS A 198 -25.15 7.33 -24.69
N GLN A 199 -23.83 7.12 -24.73
CA GLN A 199 -22.86 8.04 -25.29
C GLN A 199 -22.32 7.52 -26.64
N ASP A 200 -21.66 8.40 -27.39
CA ASP A 200 -20.83 8.00 -28.51
C ASP A 200 -19.81 6.94 -28.09
N GLY A 201 -19.55 5.95 -28.95
CA GLY A 201 -18.65 4.86 -28.62
C GLY A 201 -19.31 3.70 -27.87
N SER A 202 -20.65 3.62 -27.87
CA SER A 202 -21.43 2.50 -27.31
C SER A 202 -21.24 2.29 -25.78
N GLN A 203 -20.98 3.37 -25.05
CA GLN A 203 -20.78 3.35 -23.60
C GLN A 203 -21.87 4.12 -22.85
N TRP A 204 -22.15 3.71 -21.64
CA TRP A 204 -23.09 4.40 -20.75
C TRP A 204 -22.38 5.41 -19.86
N SER A 205 -22.94 6.60 -19.69
CA SER A 205 -22.45 7.59 -18.71
C SER A 205 -22.61 7.08 -17.28
N GLY A 206 -21.76 7.54 -16.38
CA GLY A 206 -21.83 7.27 -14.95
C GLY A 206 -21.53 5.81 -14.57
N THR A 207 -21.50 5.53 -13.26
CA THR A 207 -21.20 4.21 -12.71
C THR A 207 -22.42 3.28 -12.76
N LYS A 208 -22.20 2.00 -13.02
CA LYS A 208 -23.25 0.97 -13.04
C LYS A 208 -23.96 0.91 -11.68
N PRO A 209 -25.30 1.10 -11.63
CA PRO A 209 -26.03 1.13 -10.37
C PRO A 209 -26.17 -0.24 -9.75
N GLN A 210 -26.22 -0.26 -8.41
CA GLN A 210 -26.52 -1.42 -7.57
C GLN A 210 -27.47 -1.00 -6.45
N CYS A 211 -28.29 -1.92 -5.96
CA CYS A 211 -29.18 -1.68 -4.83
C CYS A 211 -28.75 -2.54 -3.66
N TYR A 212 -28.29 -1.90 -2.58
CA TYR A 212 -27.78 -2.58 -1.41
C TYR A 212 -28.49 -2.18 -0.12
N ALA A 213 -28.59 -3.13 0.81
CA ALA A 213 -29.04 -2.85 2.17
C ALA A 213 -27.91 -2.18 2.98
N ASN A 214 -28.27 -1.47 4.06
CA ASN A 214 -27.29 -0.78 4.90
C ASN A 214 -26.25 -1.72 5.55
N PHE A 215 -26.59 -2.99 5.77
CA PHE A 215 -25.65 -3.99 6.30
C PHE A 215 -24.64 -4.52 5.28
N THR A 216 -24.83 -4.25 3.98
CA THR A 216 -23.97 -4.74 2.91
C THR A 216 -22.61 -4.04 2.98
N TYR A 217 -21.53 -4.80 2.76
CA TYR A 217 -20.16 -4.33 2.73
C TYR A 217 -19.37 -4.95 1.58
N ASP A 218 -18.19 -4.37 1.28
CA ASP A 218 -17.25 -4.91 0.34
C ASP A 218 -16.30 -5.90 1.03
N THR A 219 -16.01 -7.04 0.38
CA THR A 219 -14.92 -7.88 0.85
C THR A 219 -13.56 -7.26 0.45
N PRO A 220 -12.45 -7.60 1.15
CA PRO A 220 -11.12 -7.10 0.77
C PRO A 220 -10.79 -7.36 -0.69
N GLU A 221 -11.11 -8.55 -1.19
CA GLU A 221 -10.85 -8.98 -2.56
C GLU A 221 -11.66 -8.14 -3.57
N GLU A 222 -12.98 -7.94 -3.31
CA GLU A 222 -13.86 -7.11 -4.15
C GLU A 222 -13.37 -5.66 -4.20
N ALA A 223 -12.91 -5.13 -3.06
CA ALA A 223 -12.43 -3.76 -2.96
C ALA A 223 -11.06 -3.60 -3.61
N SER A 224 -10.14 -4.55 -3.40
CA SER A 224 -8.81 -4.57 -4.01
C SER A 224 -8.90 -4.62 -5.53
N GLU A 225 -9.67 -5.55 -6.09
CA GLU A 225 -9.85 -5.68 -7.54
C GLU A 225 -10.41 -4.40 -8.15
N ALA A 226 -11.45 -3.82 -7.54
CA ALA A 226 -12.09 -2.62 -8.05
C ALA A 226 -11.18 -1.37 -7.94
N PHE A 227 -10.50 -1.18 -6.79
CA PHE A 227 -9.62 -0.03 -6.58
C PHE A 227 -8.36 -0.12 -7.45
N SER A 228 -7.75 -1.30 -7.50
CA SER A 228 -6.61 -1.58 -8.38
C SER A 228 -6.96 -1.35 -9.86
N SER A 229 -8.11 -1.81 -10.31
CA SER A 229 -8.57 -1.59 -11.69
C SER A 229 -8.76 -0.11 -11.99
N SER A 230 -9.36 0.65 -11.08
CA SER A 230 -9.57 2.10 -11.23
C SER A 230 -8.25 2.88 -11.25
N LEU A 231 -7.33 2.60 -10.33
CA LEU A 231 -5.99 3.21 -10.35
C LEU A 231 -5.22 2.86 -11.62
N LYS A 232 -5.30 1.62 -12.09
CA LYS A 232 -4.64 1.17 -13.32
C LYS A 232 -5.13 1.93 -14.55
N THR A 233 -6.44 2.12 -14.66
CA THR A 233 -7.05 2.83 -15.79
C THR A 233 -6.61 4.30 -15.82
N ASN A 234 -6.40 4.90 -14.65
CA ASN A 234 -6.04 6.31 -14.51
C ASN A 234 -4.53 6.59 -14.62
N LEU A 235 -3.70 5.58 -14.39
CA LEU A 235 -2.23 5.70 -14.42
C LEU A 235 -1.58 5.05 -15.67
N ALA A 236 -2.37 4.50 -16.59
CA ALA A 236 -1.87 3.88 -17.82
C ALA A 236 -2.03 4.81 -19.01
N VAL A 237 -0.94 5.04 -19.74
CA VAL A 237 -0.98 5.71 -21.05
C VAL A 237 -1.55 4.75 -22.09
N GLU A 238 -2.56 5.21 -22.84
CA GLU A 238 -3.11 4.48 -23.98
C GLU A 238 -2.00 4.29 -25.03
N LYS A 239 -1.45 3.08 -25.11
CA LYS A 239 -0.85 2.55 -26.33
C LYS A 239 -1.80 1.50 -26.89
N GLU A 240 -2.40 1.81 -28.02
CA GLU A 240 -3.14 0.85 -28.81
C GLU A 240 -2.29 -0.38 -29.12
N GLU A 241 -2.96 -1.53 -29.09
CA GLU A 241 -2.59 -2.88 -29.55
C GLU A 241 -1.63 -3.70 -28.67
N GLN A 242 -2.20 -4.63 -27.92
CA GLN A 242 -2.09 -6.09 -28.00
C GLN A 242 -2.53 -6.76 -26.69
N GLN A 243 -3.22 -7.90 -26.84
CA GLN A 243 -3.73 -8.79 -25.82
C GLN A 243 -2.75 -9.04 -24.66
N GLY A 244 -3.17 -8.67 -23.45
CA GLY A 244 -2.45 -8.90 -22.21
C GLY A 244 -2.28 -7.59 -21.43
N LYS A 245 -3.23 -7.29 -20.51
CA LYS A 245 -3.18 -6.10 -19.64
C LYS A 245 -1.90 -6.09 -18.80
N LYS A 246 -0.83 -5.48 -19.31
CA LYS A 246 0.35 -5.09 -18.52
C LYS A 246 0.20 -3.64 -18.11
N ILE A 247 0.29 -3.38 -16.80
CA ILE A 247 0.42 -2.02 -16.28
C ILE A 247 1.83 -1.55 -16.60
N THR A 248 1.97 -0.62 -17.51
CA THR A 248 3.15 0.23 -17.63
C THR A 248 2.75 1.59 -17.10
N LEU A 249 3.07 1.87 -15.84
CA LEU A 249 3.01 3.22 -15.29
C LEU A 249 4.16 4.01 -15.90
N ASP A 250 3.84 5.01 -16.71
CA ASP A 250 4.86 5.89 -17.29
C ASP A 250 5.31 6.88 -16.21
N GLN A 251 6.61 7.09 -16.11
CA GLN A 251 7.23 8.04 -15.16
C GLN A 251 6.90 9.50 -15.43
N SER A 252 6.29 9.79 -16.60
CA SER A 252 5.90 11.15 -16.99
C SER A 252 4.62 11.62 -16.31
N GLU A 253 3.84 10.75 -15.65
CA GLU A 253 2.59 11.15 -15.03
C GLU A 253 2.82 11.85 -13.70
N LYS A 254 2.39 13.10 -13.67
CA LYS A 254 2.38 13.97 -12.50
C LYS A 254 1.11 13.72 -11.71
N LEU A 255 1.23 13.38 -10.41
CA LEU A 255 0.13 12.92 -9.57
C LEU A 255 0.09 13.70 -8.26
N ASP A 256 -1.03 14.34 -7.96
CA ASP A 256 -1.33 14.98 -6.68
C ASP A 256 -2.43 14.20 -5.95
N ILE A 257 -2.15 13.77 -4.72
CA ILE A 257 -3.06 12.98 -3.89
C ILE A 257 -3.41 13.75 -2.62
N TYR A 258 -4.70 13.98 -2.43
CA TYR A 258 -5.28 14.64 -1.26
C TYR A 258 -6.01 13.60 -0.42
N ILE A 259 -5.58 13.38 0.82
CA ILE A 259 -6.16 12.38 1.72
C ILE A 259 -6.74 13.10 2.93
N ALA A 260 -8.01 12.88 3.22
CA ALA A 260 -8.67 13.44 4.40
C ALA A 260 -9.22 12.33 5.30
N VAL A 261 -8.93 12.43 6.60
CA VAL A 261 -9.32 11.45 7.62
C VAL A 261 -10.26 12.07 8.62
N ASP A 262 -11.41 11.43 8.79
CA ASP A 262 -12.42 11.82 9.77
C ASP A 262 -11.96 11.44 11.19
N ALA A 263 -12.00 12.41 12.09
CA ALA A 263 -11.72 12.26 13.51
C ALA A 263 -12.90 12.80 14.39
N SER A 264 -14.08 12.91 13.80
CA SER A 264 -15.29 13.33 14.52
C SER A 264 -15.71 12.30 15.57
N ASP A 265 -16.68 12.64 16.44
CA ASP A 265 -17.13 11.74 17.50
C ASP A 265 -17.81 10.45 17.02
N SER A 266 -18.22 10.38 15.76
CA SER A 266 -18.73 9.13 15.18
C SER A 266 -17.62 8.13 14.83
N ILE A 267 -16.36 8.57 14.85
CA ILE A 267 -15.14 7.77 14.61
C ILE A 267 -14.41 7.62 15.94
N ASP A 268 -14.11 6.43 16.39
CA ASP A 268 -13.31 6.22 17.59
C ASP A 268 -11.79 6.33 17.30
N GLU A 269 -10.99 6.52 18.35
CA GLU A 269 -9.53 6.67 18.25
C GLU A 269 -8.89 5.47 17.54
N LYS A 270 -9.39 4.26 17.82
CA LYS A 270 -8.89 3.04 17.18
C LYS A 270 -9.16 3.02 15.67
N ASP A 271 -10.34 3.45 15.25
CA ASP A 271 -10.68 3.55 13.82
C ASP A 271 -9.87 4.66 13.14
N PHE A 272 -9.60 5.77 13.84
CA PHE A 272 -8.69 6.81 13.33
C PHE A 272 -7.25 6.30 13.17
N ASP A 273 -6.72 5.59 14.16
CA ASP A 273 -5.38 5.01 14.06
C ASP A 273 -5.30 3.93 12.97
N ASN A 274 -6.32 3.09 12.84
CA ASN A 274 -6.42 2.14 11.73
C ASN A 274 -6.45 2.86 10.36
N ALA A 275 -7.12 4.01 10.27
CA ALA A 275 -7.10 4.82 9.04
C ALA A 275 -5.69 5.35 8.75
N LYS A 276 -4.95 5.86 9.76
CA LYS A 276 -3.54 6.27 9.59
C LYS A 276 -2.66 5.11 9.11
N ILE A 277 -2.77 3.93 9.72
CA ILE A 277 -2.03 2.73 9.30
C ILE A 277 -2.37 2.40 7.85
N THR A 278 -3.66 2.43 7.48
CA THR A 278 -4.15 2.17 6.13
C THR A 278 -3.55 3.15 5.12
N ILE A 279 -3.49 4.43 5.45
CA ILE A 279 -2.89 5.46 4.59
C ILE A 279 -1.40 5.20 4.41
N LYS A 280 -0.66 4.91 5.49
CA LYS A 280 0.77 4.56 5.38
C LYS A 280 0.99 3.39 4.44
N MET A 281 0.16 2.36 4.52
CA MET A 281 0.23 1.20 3.61
C MET A 281 -0.07 1.60 2.17
N LEU A 282 -1.06 2.45 1.93
CA LEU A 282 -1.35 2.97 0.58
C LEU A 282 -0.14 3.73 0.01
N LEU A 283 0.46 4.63 0.80
CA LEU A 283 1.63 5.41 0.39
C LEU A 283 2.84 4.50 0.12
N ASP A 284 3.07 3.51 0.99
CA ASP A 284 4.12 2.50 0.82
C ASP A 284 3.91 1.72 -0.49
N LYS A 285 2.72 1.19 -0.71
CA LYS A 285 2.37 0.47 -1.94
C LYS A 285 2.52 1.33 -3.19
N MET A 286 2.11 2.60 -3.15
CA MET A 286 2.30 3.52 -4.27
C MET A 286 3.78 3.83 -4.53
N SER A 287 4.62 3.79 -3.50
CA SER A 287 6.07 3.99 -3.64
C SER A 287 6.75 2.90 -4.49
N TYR A 288 6.11 1.74 -4.65
CA TYR A 288 6.63 0.64 -5.47
C TYR A 288 6.49 0.89 -6.96
N TYR A 289 5.61 1.79 -7.36
CA TYR A 289 5.47 2.17 -8.77
C TYR A 289 6.50 3.25 -9.15
N PRO A 290 6.88 3.37 -10.43
CA PRO A 290 7.84 4.38 -10.90
C PRO A 290 7.33 5.83 -10.81
N VAL A 291 6.09 6.04 -10.40
CA VAL A 291 5.49 7.38 -10.17
C VAL A 291 6.01 8.02 -8.88
N SER A 292 6.03 9.34 -8.85
CA SER A 292 6.39 10.13 -7.66
C SER A 292 5.25 11.08 -7.29
N PRO A 293 4.22 10.58 -6.57
CA PRO A 293 3.09 11.39 -6.18
C PRO A 293 3.48 12.50 -5.19
N ASN A 294 2.77 13.63 -5.25
CA ASN A 294 2.78 14.61 -4.18
C ASN A 294 1.59 14.35 -3.26
N TYR A 295 1.74 14.63 -1.97
CA TYR A 295 0.72 14.32 -0.99
C TYR A 295 0.29 15.53 -0.18
N GLU A 296 -1.02 15.65 0.07
CA GLU A 296 -1.61 16.46 1.12
C GLU A 296 -2.42 15.54 2.02
N ILE A 297 -2.16 15.57 3.34
CA ILE A 297 -2.86 14.72 4.32
C ILE A 297 -3.48 15.63 5.37
N LEU A 298 -4.80 15.51 5.51
CA LEU A 298 -5.64 16.32 6.37
C LEU A 298 -6.35 15.45 7.41
N MET A 299 -6.42 15.89 8.65
CA MET A 299 -7.39 15.39 9.63
C MET A 299 -8.54 16.40 9.74
N PHE A 300 -9.76 15.92 9.89
CA PHE A 300 -10.89 16.81 10.07
C PHE A 300 -11.91 16.30 11.12
N ALA A 301 -12.56 17.25 11.75
CA ALA A 301 -13.76 17.10 12.55
C ALA A 301 -14.64 18.33 12.24
N THR A 302 -14.93 19.20 13.20
CA THR A 302 -15.55 20.52 12.94
C THR A 302 -14.61 21.42 12.14
N ASP A 303 -13.31 21.35 12.43
CA ASP A 303 -12.24 22.07 11.73
C ASP A 303 -11.32 21.10 10.98
N VAL A 304 -10.56 21.63 10.02
CA VAL A 304 -9.58 20.87 9.26
C VAL A 304 -8.19 21.22 9.76
N THR A 305 -7.40 20.20 10.07
CA THR A 305 -6.02 20.35 10.53
C THR A 305 -5.10 19.58 9.56
N PRO A 306 -4.19 20.27 8.86
CA PRO A 306 -3.27 19.59 7.97
C PRO A 306 -2.19 18.85 8.78
N ILE A 307 -1.95 17.59 8.41
CA ILE A 307 -0.81 16.79 8.83
C ILE A 307 0.34 17.10 7.87
N ILE A 308 0.08 17.03 6.56
CA ILE A 308 1.02 17.37 5.50
C ILE A 308 0.32 18.31 4.52
N LYS A 309 0.96 19.45 4.19
CA LYS A 309 0.46 20.40 3.20
C LYS A 309 1.12 20.20 1.85
N MET A 310 0.36 20.25 0.76
CA MET A 310 0.82 20.05 -0.61
C MET A 310 2.00 20.97 -0.96
N ASN A 311 1.89 22.25 -0.66
CA ASN A 311 2.93 23.24 -0.97
C ASN A 311 4.26 22.93 -0.25
N ASN A 312 4.19 22.57 1.04
CA ASN A 312 5.38 22.17 1.81
C ASN A 312 5.99 20.88 1.23
N PHE A 313 5.15 19.91 0.86
CA PHE A 313 5.60 18.67 0.26
C PHE A 313 6.38 18.92 -1.04
N LYS A 314 5.84 19.73 -1.96
CA LYS A 314 6.48 20.05 -3.24
C LYS A 314 7.81 20.82 -3.07
N MET A 315 7.91 21.68 -2.05
CA MET A 315 9.14 22.44 -1.76
C MET A 315 10.21 21.57 -1.08
N GLN A 316 9.84 20.78 -0.08
CA GLN A 316 10.79 20.05 0.78
C GLN A 316 11.09 18.64 0.25
N LYS A 317 10.16 18.05 -0.53
CA LYS A 317 10.23 16.66 -1.03
C LYS A 317 10.62 15.67 0.07
N PRO A 318 9.82 15.56 1.16
CA PRO A 318 10.14 14.72 2.28
C PRO A 318 10.23 13.25 1.84
N SER A 319 11.06 12.48 2.52
CA SER A 319 11.09 11.02 2.32
C SER A 319 9.80 10.38 2.85
N LEU A 320 9.53 9.14 2.42
CA LEU A 320 8.36 8.39 2.91
C LEU A 320 8.42 8.20 4.45
N LEU A 321 9.63 8.02 4.99
CA LEU A 321 9.84 7.89 6.44
C LEU A 321 9.53 9.19 7.19
N ASP A 322 9.86 10.36 6.62
CA ASP A 322 9.51 11.66 7.21
C ASP A 322 7.98 11.83 7.26
N ILE A 323 7.28 11.43 6.17
CA ILE A 323 5.82 11.44 6.11
C ILE A 323 5.22 10.54 7.19
N PHE A 324 5.73 9.32 7.33
CA PHE A 324 5.25 8.37 8.33
C PHE A 324 5.45 8.88 9.74
N LYS A 325 6.60 9.51 10.01
CA LYS A 325 6.88 10.12 11.30
C LYS A 325 5.91 11.26 11.62
N GLU A 326 5.66 12.18 10.68
CA GLU A 326 4.67 13.25 10.88
C GLU A 326 3.26 12.70 11.15
N MET A 327 2.88 11.60 10.47
CA MET A 327 1.61 10.92 10.72
C MET A 327 1.56 10.25 12.09
N ASP A 328 2.67 9.65 12.58
CA ASP A 328 2.74 9.04 13.91
C ASP A 328 2.68 10.07 15.01
N ASP A 329 3.37 11.21 14.84
CA ASP A 329 3.38 12.33 15.78
C ASP A 329 2.01 13.04 15.86
N PHE A 330 1.09 12.70 14.93
CA PHE A 330 -0.24 13.30 14.90
C PHE A 330 -1.27 12.41 15.61
N THR A 331 -1.71 12.83 16.81
CA THR A 331 -2.63 12.08 17.67
C THR A 331 -4.09 12.49 17.44
N TYR A 332 -5.03 11.58 17.76
CA TYR A 332 -6.47 11.81 17.68
C TYR A 332 -6.94 13.01 18.52
N GLU A 333 -6.29 13.26 19.65
CA GLU A 333 -6.60 14.38 20.56
C GLU A 333 -6.36 15.76 19.93
N LYS A 334 -5.56 15.86 18.88
CA LYS A 334 -5.32 17.12 18.15
C LYS A 334 -6.55 17.68 17.46
N LYS A 335 -7.65 16.93 17.36
CA LYS A 335 -8.97 17.45 16.93
C LYS A 335 -9.54 18.50 17.89
N GLY A 336 -9.08 18.54 19.14
CA GLY A 336 -9.59 19.42 20.18
C GLY A 336 -11.01 19.04 20.66
N GLU A 337 -11.70 20.01 21.27
CA GLU A 337 -13.06 19.81 21.80
C GLU A 337 -14.19 19.94 20.76
N LYS A 338 -13.84 20.19 19.50
CA LYS A 338 -14.80 20.41 18.40
C LYS A 338 -14.99 19.10 17.62
N THR A 339 -16.09 18.43 17.88
CA THR A 339 -16.31 17.02 17.55
C THR A 339 -17.28 16.76 16.39
N GLY A 340 -17.82 17.83 15.78
CA GLY A 340 -18.71 17.71 14.62
C GLY A 340 -17.99 17.31 13.35
N THR A 341 -18.74 16.82 12.34
CA THR A 341 -18.23 16.39 11.03
C THR A 341 -18.51 17.45 9.97
N ASN A 342 -17.46 18.06 9.38
CA ASN A 342 -17.58 19.13 8.39
C ASN A 342 -16.83 18.79 7.09
N ILE A 343 -17.41 17.92 6.26
CA ILE A 343 -16.85 17.53 4.96
C ILE A 343 -16.76 18.72 3.99
N ALA A 344 -17.70 19.68 4.07
CA ALA A 344 -17.67 20.87 3.22
C ALA A 344 -16.39 21.68 3.44
N LYS A 345 -15.89 21.76 4.68
CA LYS A 345 -14.65 22.46 5.02
C LYS A 345 -13.41 21.73 4.51
N VAL A 346 -13.44 20.39 4.46
CA VAL A 346 -12.39 19.58 3.83
C VAL A 346 -12.24 19.94 2.36
N TYR A 347 -13.32 19.93 1.60
CA TYR A 347 -13.27 20.30 0.19
C TYR A 347 -12.87 21.77 -0.01
N SER A 348 -13.23 22.68 0.90
CA SER A 348 -12.76 24.06 0.84
C SER A 348 -11.25 24.17 1.04
N ALA A 349 -10.67 23.40 1.98
CA ALA A 349 -9.22 23.38 2.20
C ALA A 349 -8.46 22.80 1.01
N ILE A 350 -8.97 21.71 0.42
CA ILE A 350 -8.39 21.11 -0.80
C ILE A 350 -8.51 22.07 -1.99
N GLU A 351 -9.67 22.73 -2.16
CA GLU A 351 -9.87 23.75 -3.21
C GLU A 351 -8.86 24.90 -3.07
N GLU A 352 -8.60 25.37 -1.85
CA GLU A 352 -7.62 26.42 -1.58
C GLU A 352 -6.20 25.97 -1.98
N SER A 353 -5.79 24.75 -1.60
CA SER A 353 -4.51 24.17 -1.99
C SER A 353 -4.40 24.06 -3.53
N MET A 354 -5.43 23.55 -4.21
CA MET A 354 -5.45 23.42 -5.66
C MET A 354 -5.39 24.78 -6.37
N ASN A 355 -6.09 25.80 -5.85
CA ASN A 355 -6.04 27.16 -6.41
C ASN A 355 -4.63 27.76 -6.30
N ILE A 356 -3.94 27.54 -5.16
CA ILE A 356 -2.54 27.99 -5.00
C ILE A 356 -1.64 27.32 -6.04
N GLU A 357 -1.81 26.02 -6.26
CA GLU A 357 -1.03 25.28 -7.25
C GLU A 357 -1.30 25.75 -8.70
N GLU A 358 -2.56 26.03 -9.03
CA GLU A 358 -2.93 26.56 -10.34
C GLU A 358 -2.33 27.96 -10.55
N LEU A 359 -2.39 28.82 -9.53
CA LEU A 359 -1.80 30.17 -9.59
C LEU A 359 -0.27 30.13 -9.75
N ASN A 360 0.39 29.18 -9.08
CA ASN A 360 1.84 29.01 -9.17
C ASN A 360 2.28 28.51 -10.55
N ASN A 361 1.58 27.55 -11.14
CA ASN A 361 1.89 27.02 -12.47
C ASN A 361 0.67 26.36 -13.12
N ALA A 362 -0.12 27.13 -13.86
CA ALA A 362 -1.35 26.68 -14.52
C ALA A 362 -1.12 25.55 -15.56
N THR A 363 0.03 25.55 -16.24
CA THR A 363 0.36 24.50 -17.21
C THR A 363 0.63 23.17 -16.49
N ALA A 364 1.50 23.17 -15.48
CA ALA A 364 1.78 22.00 -14.69
C ALA A 364 0.51 21.45 -14.01
N PHE A 365 -0.31 22.35 -13.42
CA PHE A 365 -1.59 21.97 -12.84
C PHE A 365 -2.53 21.30 -13.85
N SER A 366 -2.55 21.78 -15.07
CA SER A 366 -3.41 21.23 -16.13
C SER A 366 -3.00 19.82 -16.59
N GLU A 367 -1.72 19.47 -16.46
CA GLU A 367 -1.20 18.13 -16.80
C GLU A 367 -1.36 17.14 -15.65
N MET A 368 -1.55 17.65 -14.42
CA MET A 368 -1.63 16.84 -13.20
C MET A 368 -2.88 15.96 -13.17
N GLN A 369 -2.73 14.73 -12.69
CA GLN A 369 -3.83 13.89 -12.22
C GLN A 369 -4.08 14.20 -10.74
N HIS A 370 -5.32 14.50 -10.38
CA HIS A 370 -5.72 14.79 -9.00
C HIS A 370 -6.55 13.64 -8.45
N ILE A 371 -6.15 13.11 -7.29
CA ILE A 371 -6.89 12.06 -6.58
C ILE A 371 -7.26 12.60 -5.20
N ILE A 372 -8.54 12.57 -4.85
CA ILE A 372 -9.04 12.90 -3.52
C ILE A 372 -9.55 11.62 -2.87
N ILE A 373 -9.04 11.29 -1.70
CA ILE A 373 -9.41 10.11 -0.91
C ILE A 373 -9.95 10.57 0.43
N LEU A 374 -11.22 10.28 0.71
CA LEU A 374 -11.87 10.61 1.97
C LEU A 374 -12.12 9.34 2.78
N PHE A 375 -11.63 9.31 4.02
CA PHE A 375 -11.97 8.30 5.03
C PHE A 375 -13.00 8.89 5.99
N SER A 376 -14.27 8.49 5.87
CA SER A 376 -15.37 9.05 6.66
C SER A 376 -16.59 8.12 6.69
N ASP A 377 -17.46 8.25 7.70
CA ASP A 377 -18.76 7.60 7.72
C ASP A 377 -19.81 8.31 6.82
N GLY A 378 -19.46 9.45 6.24
CA GLY A 378 -20.32 10.24 5.36
C GLY A 378 -21.41 11.05 6.06
N HIS A 379 -21.46 11.02 7.39
CA HIS A 379 -22.43 11.81 8.13
C HIS A 379 -21.92 13.23 8.36
N THR A 380 -22.46 14.19 7.60
CA THR A 380 -22.14 15.61 7.76
C THR A 380 -23.17 16.27 8.69
N ASN A 381 -22.74 16.76 9.85
CA ASN A 381 -23.60 17.49 10.80
C ASN A 381 -23.24 18.96 10.94
N MET A 382 -22.14 19.40 10.30
CA MET A 382 -21.64 20.77 10.29
C MET A 382 -21.33 21.24 8.88
N GLY A 383 -21.33 22.55 8.62
CA GLY A 383 -20.92 23.15 7.35
C GLY A 383 -21.91 22.98 6.18
N GLY A 384 -23.02 22.30 6.37
CA GLY A 384 -24.05 22.08 5.35
C GLY A 384 -23.66 21.05 4.29
N ASN A 385 -24.31 21.10 3.13
CA ASN A 385 -24.09 20.15 2.04
C ASN A 385 -22.68 20.32 1.43
N PRO A 386 -21.83 19.29 1.40
CA PRO A 386 -20.46 19.37 0.84
C PRO A 386 -20.43 19.44 -0.69
N LYS A 387 -21.50 19.01 -1.39
CA LYS A 387 -21.54 18.91 -2.85
C LYS A 387 -21.21 20.21 -3.59
N PRO A 388 -21.74 21.41 -3.21
CA PRO A 388 -21.39 22.67 -3.86
C PRO A 388 -19.87 22.96 -3.85
N LYS A 389 -19.17 22.59 -2.77
CA LYS A 389 -17.72 22.75 -2.66
C LYS A 389 -16.98 21.76 -3.54
N LEU A 390 -17.43 20.52 -3.57
CA LEU A 390 -16.90 19.54 -4.50
C LEU A 390 -17.10 19.94 -5.96
N ASP A 391 -18.25 20.54 -6.30
CA ASP A 391 -18.52 21.05 -7.66
C ASP A 391 -17.61 22.25 -8.02
N GLN A 392 -17.11 23.02 -7.04
CA GLN A 392 -16.07 24.04 -7.25
C GLN A 392 -14.74 23.39 -7.68
N ILE A 393 -14.29 22.35 -6.97
CA ILE A 393 -13.09 21.57 -7.33
C ILE A 393 -13.24 20.98 -8.73
N LYS A 394 -14.40 20.39 -9.04
CA LYS A 394 -14.68 19.85 -10.38
C LYS A 394 -14.54 20.93 -11.46
N ARG A 395 -15.11 22.12 -11.25
CA ARG A 395 -14.97 23.24 -12.20
C ARG A 395 -13.53 23.70 -12.35
N LEU A 396 -12.75 23.73 -11.26
CA LEU A 396 -11.33 24.12 -11.28
C LEU A 396 -10.50 23.15 -12.15
N VAL A 397 -10.70 21.85 -12.00
CA VAL A 397 -9.95 20.83 -12.74
C VAL A 397 -10.46 20.64 -14.17
N ILE A 398 -11.76 20.52 -14.33
CA ILE A 398 -12.40 20.19 -15.63
C ILE A 398 -12.41 21.42 -16.56
N LYS A 399 -12.56 22.63 -15.96
CA LYS A 399 -12.76 23.89 -16.72
C LYS A 399 -13.95 23.74 -17.68
N ASN A 400 -13.78 23.98 -18.94
CA ASN A 400 -14.82 23.84 -19.96
C ASN A 400 -14.55 22.66 -20.92
N ASP A 401 -13.66 21.73 -20.54
CA ASP A 401 -13.32 20.56 -21.35
C ASP A 401 -13.77 19.27 -20.64
N PRO A 402 -14.85 18.62 -21.08
CA PRO A 402 -15.33 17.37 -20.48
C PRO A 402 -14.30 16.23 -20.49
N LYS A 403 -13.33 16.24 -21.43
CA LYS A 403 -12.27 15.21 -21.47
C LYS A 403 -11.38 15.26 -20.24
N ARG A 404 -11.32 16.42 -19.59
CA ARG A 404 -10.55 16.62 -18.36
C ARG A 404 -11.22 16.01 -17.10
N GLU A 405 -12.44 15.53 -17.19
CA GLU A 405 -13.08 14.80 -16.09
C GLU A 405 -12.23 13.60 -15.64
N LYS A 406 -11.49 12.99 -16.55
CA LYS A 406 -10.54 11.90 -16.24
C LYS A 406 -9.34 12.35 -15.38
N LYS A 407 -9.09 13.65 -15.27
CA LYS A 407 -8.01 14.22 -14.45
C LYS A 407 -8.36 14.40 -12.97
N LEU A 408 -9.58 14.03 -12.55
CA LEU A 408 -10.02 14.13 -11.16
C LEU A 408 -10.72 12.83 -10.73
N ASP A 409 -10.16 12.16 -9.72
CA ASP A 409 -10.72 10.98 -9.09
C ASP A 409 -11.10 11.25 -7.65
N LEU A 410 -12.32 10.88 -7.28
CA LEU A 410 -12.89 11.11 -5.96
C LEU A 410 -13.27 9.76 -5.35
N TYR A 411 -12.51 9.32 -4.36
CA TYR A 411 -12.73 8.08 -3.62
C TYR A 411 -13.25 8.35 -2.22
N VAL A 412 -14.16 7.51 -1.74
CA VAL A 412 -14.55 7.48 -0.33
C VAL A 412 -14.43 6.05 0.21
N PHE A 413 -13.68 5.92 1.29
CA PHE A 413 -13.63 4.72 2.12
C PHE A 413 -14.52 4.95 3.33
N GLY A 414 -15.60 4.17 3.41
CA GLY A 414 -16.53 4.21 4.53
C GLY A 414 -15.89 3.66 5.80
N VAL A 415 -15.74 4.52 6.80
CA VAL A 415 -15.12 4.24 8.09
C VAL A 415 -16.19 4.33 9.18
N GLY A 416 -16.11 3.44 10.17
CA GLY A 416 -17.07 3.42 11.28
C GLY A 416 -18.23 2.44 11.10
N GLY A 417 -19.08 2.35 12.13
CA GLY A 417 -20.13 1.33 12.19
C GLY A 417 -21.38 1.62 11.37
N ASP A 418 -21.63 2.87 11.02
CA ASP A 418 -22.85 3.31 10.33
C ASP A 418 -22.52 4.32 9.25
N VAL A 419 -22.25 3.82 8.04
CA VAL A 419 -21.89 4.66 6.90
C VAL A 419 -23.13 5.11 6.14
N ASN A 420 -23.27 6.44 5.94
CA ASN A 420 -24.33 7.03 5.16
C ASN A 420 -24.07 6.85 3.66
N GLN A 421 -24.55 5.74 3.12
CA GLN A 421 -24.30 5.36 1.72
C GLN A 421 -24.92 6.36 0.71
N GLU A 422 -26.05 7.00 1.05
CA GLU A 422 -26.73 7.92 0.14
C GLU A 422 -25.93 9.22 -0.04
N ASP A 423 -25.49 9.83 1.05
CA ASP A 423 -24.68 11.05 1.01
C ASP A 423 -23.32 10.80 0.37
N VAL A 424 -22.64 9.70 0.74
CA VAL A 424 -21.33 9.32 0.18
C VAL A 424 -21.41 9.09 -1.32
N ASN A 425 -22.47 8.45 -1.83
CA ASN A 425 -22.62 8.20 -3.27
C ASN A 425 -22.64 9.50 -4.10
N GLY A 426 -23.02 10.62 -3.52
CA GLY A 426 -22.97 11.95 -4.12
C GLY A 426 -21.59 12.61 -4.15
N LEU A 427 -20.61 12.08 -3.38
CA LEU A 427 -19.28 12.66 -3.20
C LEU A 427 -18.18 11.96 -3.98
N VAL A 428 -18.48 10.88 -4.69
CA VAL A 428 -17.51 10.09 -5.45
C VAL A 428 -17.57 10.36 -6.94
N SER A 429 -16.50 10.03 -7.66
CA SER A 429 -16.52 9.98 -9.12
C SER A 429 -17.48 8.89 -9.61
N GLN A 430 -18.08 9.12 -10.77
CA GLN A 430 -19.04 8.20 -11.35
C GLN A 430 -18.68 7.94 -12.83
N ARG A 431 -17.96 6.84 -13.09
CA ARG A 431 -17.61 6.40 -14.44
C ARG A 431 -18.03 4.96 -14.67
N ASP A 432 -18.29 4.60 -15.93
CA ASP A 432 -18.68 3.24 -16.28
C ASP A 432 -17.55 2.25 -15.97
N GLN A 433 -17.91 1.06 -15.50
CA GLN A 433 -17.01 -0.02 -15.10
C GLN A 433 -16.05 0.30 -13.95
N GLU A 434 -16.12 1.48 -13.33
CA GLU A 434 -15.25 1.88 -12.23
C GLU A 434 -16.03 2.02 -10.90
N LYS A 435 -15.35 1.81 -9.78
CA LYS A 435 -15.92 1.92 -8.43
C LYS A 435 -15.08 2.87 -7.59
N TYR A 436 -15.74 3.81 -6.93
CA TYR A 436 -15.12 4.88 -6.17
C TYR A 436 -15.58 4.97 -4.71
N PHE A 437 -16.65 4.24 -4.35
CA PHE A 437 -17.10 4.12 -2.98
C PHE A 437 -16.85 2.70 -2.46
N PHE A 438 -16.13 2.60 -1.33
CA PHE A 438 -15.80 1.34 -0.67
C PHE A 438 -16.31 1.36 0.76
N LYS A 439 -17.16 0.41 1.13
CA LYS A 439 -17.64 0.20 2.48
C LYS A 439 -17.13 -1.14 2.99
N LEU A 440 -16.14 -1.10 3.87
CA LEU A 440 -15.52 -2.28 4.46
C LEU A 440 -16.10 -2.53 5.86
N GLN A 441 -16.20 -3.79 6.23
CA GLN A 441 -16.73 -4.18 7.54
C GLN A 441 -15.80 -3.73 8.68
N ASP A 442 -14.49 -3.76 8.43
CA ASP A 442 -13.44 -3.42 9.37
C ASP A 442 -12.27 -2.80 8.58
N LEU A 443 -11.65 -1.74 9.11
CA LEU A 443 -10.47 -1.11 8.50
C LEU A 443 -9.24 -2.00 8.50
N THR A 444 -9.12 -2.98 9.41
CA THR A 444 -8.05 -3.98 9.35
C THR A 444 -8.11 -4.81 8.06
N LYS A 445 -9.30 -4.95 7.46
CA LYS A 445 -9.51 -5.56 6.15
C LYS A 445 -9.03 -4.69 4.98
N VAL A 446 -8.93 -3.38 5.17
CA VAL A 446 -8.36 -2.47 4.16
C VAL A 446 -6.87 -2.74 3.98
N GLN A 447 -6.17 -3.11 5.05
CA GLN A 447 -4.76 -3.51 4.98
C GLN A 447 -4.58 -4.69 4.02
N GLN A 448 -5.38 -5.75 4.22
CA GLN A 448 -5.38 -6.90 3.32
C GLN A 448 -5.73 -6.50 1.88
N MET A 449 -6.70 -5.59 1.70
CA MET A 449 -7.08 -5.05 0.38
C MET A 449 -5.89 -4.41 -0.34
N PHE A 450 -5.12 -3.57 0.34
CA PHE A 450 -3.95 -2.94 -0.27
C PHE A 450 -2.81 -3.93 -0.51
N ASP A 451 -2.67 -4.97 0.30
CA ASP A 451 -1.72 -6.05 0.04
C ASP A 451 -2.06 -6.82 -1.23
N ASP A 452 -3.35 -7.13 -1.42
CA ASP A 452 -3.85 -7.84 -2.60
C ASP A 452 -3.88 -6.95 -3.87
N MET A 453 -3.82 -5.61 -3.72
CA MET A 453 -3.88 -4.66 -4.84
C MET A 453 -2.67 -4.75 -5.76
N ILE A 454 -1.51 -5.15 -5.24
CA ILE A 454 -0.34 -5.43 -6.05
C ILE A 454 -0.44 -6.88 -6.49
N ASP A 455 -0.79 -7.10 -7.75
CA ASP A 455 -0.66 -8.42 -8.36
C ASP A 455 0.82 -8.79 -8.42
N GLU A 456 1.27 -9.55 -7.44
CA GLU A 456 2.66 -9.98 -7.29
C GLU A 456 3.10 -10.88 -8.44
N SER A 457 2.16 -11.55 -9.13
CA SER A 457 2.45 -12.38 -10.30
C SER A 457 2.83 -11.54 -11.53
N THR A 458 2.36 -10.29 -11.61
CA THR A 458 2.72 -9.34 -12.68
C THR A 458 3.90 -8.44 -12.31
N SER A 459 4.37 -8.51 -11.08
CA SER A 459 5.41 -7.64 -10.51
C SER A 459 6.85 -8.12 -10.78
N VAL A 460 7.08 -8.78 -11.91
CA VAL A 460 8.40 -9.29 -12.35
C VAL A 460 9.51 -8.23 -12.35
N GLY A 461 9.17 -6.95 -12.28
CA GLY A 461 10.12 -5.85 -12.15
C GLY A 461 10.21 -5.23 -10.74
N LEU A 462 9.54 -5.78 -9.74
CA LEU A 462 9.50 -5.18 -8.39
C LEU A 462 10.46 -5.91 -7.43
N CYS A 463 11.76 -5.71 -7.62
CA CYS A 463 12.80 -6.19 -6.70
C CYS A 463 12.91 -5.33 -5.43
N GLY A 464 13.50 -5.89 -4.37
CA GLY A 464 13.96 -5.15 -3.18
C GLY A 464 12.85 -4.58 -2.29
N ILE A 465 11.62 -5.04 -2.40
CA ILE A 465 10.51 -4.60 -1.54
C ILE A 465 10.62 -5.28 -0.18
N VAL A 466 10.65 -4.47 0.87
CA VAL A 466 10.66 -4.89 2.27
C VAL A 466 9.25 -4.80 2.82
N TRP A 467 8.84 -5.78 3.61
CA TRP A 467 7.60 -5.72 4.38
C TRP A 467 7.90 -5.36 5.83
N GLU A 468 7.44 -4.22 6.29
CA GLU A 468 7.60 -3.78 7.69
C GLU A 468 6.50 -4.30 8.63
N GLY A 469 5.64 -5.20 8.18
CA GLY A 469 4.56 -5.83 8.97
C GLY A 469 5.09 -6.62 10.15
N LEU A 470 4.63 -6.28 11.33
CA LEU A 470 5.18 -6.43 12.68
C LEU A 470 5.43 -7.86 13.20
N GLU A 471 4.88 -8.91 12.61
CA GLU A 471 4.93 -10.24 13.23
C GLU A 471 5.79 -11.28 12.50
N ASN A 472 6.09 -11.09 11.24
CA ASN A 472 6.86 -12.07 10.45
C ASN A 472 8.16 -11.48 9.91
N LYS A 473 9.25 -11.59 10.68
CA LYS A 473 10.59 -11.11 10.29
C LYS A 473 11.13 -11.73 8.99
N ARG A 474 10.55 -12.83 8.49
CA ARG A 474 10.92 -13.42 7.21
C ARG A 474 10.44 -12.57 6.03
N ARG A 475 9.25 -12.01 6.10
CA ARG A 475 8.71 -11.10 5.09
C ARG A 475 9.55 -9.82 4.94
N ALA A 476 10.34 -9.47 5.96
CA ALA A 476 11.26 -8.35 5.91
C ALA A 476 12.40 -8.56 4.91
N PHE A 477 12.79 -9.82 4.62
CA PHE A 477 13.91 -10.14 3.73
C PHE A 477 13.56 -11.29 2.78
N PRO A 478 12.63 -11.08 1.83
CA PRO A 478 12.07 -12.16 1.00
C PRO A 478 13.06 -12.80 0.03
N TRP A 479 14.23 -12.19 -0.20
CA TRP A 479 15.32 -12.68 -1.05
C TRP A 479 16.34 -13.53 -0.33
N LEU A 480 16.29 -13.64 1.00
CA LEU A 480 17.37 -14.26 1.77
C LEU A 480 17.44 -15.76 1.50
N ALA A 481 18.62 -16.22 1.08
CA ALA A 481 18.91 -17.60 0.80
C ALA A 481 19.95 -18.18 1.77
N GLN A 482 19.65 -19.33 2.35
CA GLN A 482 20.61 -20.14 3.10
C GLN A 482 21.09 -21.27 2.18
N ILE A 483 22.38 -21.32 1.94
CA ILE A 483 23.02 -22.30 1.05
C ILE A 483 23.71 -23.36 1.91
N ASN A 484 23.38 -24.61 1.66
CA ASN A 484 24.00 -25.74 2.33
C ASN A 484 24.74 -26.61 1.29
N ILE A 485 26.03 -26.81 1.52
CA ILE A 485 26.90 -27.62 0.66
C ILE A 485 27.33 -28.85 1.45
N VAL A 486 26.90 -30.02 1.00
CA VAL A 486 27.20 -31.30 1.63
C VAL A 486 28.56 -31.80 1.14
N ARG A 487 29.48 -32.06 2.10
CA ARG A 487 30.83 -32.60 1.83
C ARG A 487 31.12 -33.78 2.76
N PRO A 488 31.95 -34.74 2.34
CA PRO A 488 32.27 -35.94 3.16
C PRO A 488 32.88 -35.61 4.53
N SER A 489 33.74 -34.57 4.60
CA SER A 489 34.47 -34.22 5.82
C SER A 489 33.73 -33.27 6.73
N LYS A 490 33.14 -32.20 6.19
CA LYS A 490 32.36 -31.20 6.90
C LYS A 490 31.57 -30.37 5.88
N GLY A 491 30.23 -30.35 6.03
CA GLY A 491 29.38 -29.47 5.26
C GLY A 491 29.70 -27.99 5.50
N SER A 492 29.31 -27.13 4.59
CA SER A 492 29.44 -25.67 4.69
C SER A 492 28.09 -25.01 4.53
N ASN A 493 27.81 -24.06 5.41
CA ASN A 493 26.63 -23.18 5.29
C ASN A 493 27.12 -21.79 4.97
N CYS A 494 26.47 -21.12 4.02
CA CYS A 494 26.70 -19.74 3.65
C CYS A 494 25.39 -19.07 3.27
N MET A 495 25.44 -17.77 3.09
CA MET A 495 24.30 -16.96 2.72
C MET A 495 24.33 -16.60 1.24
N GLY A 496 23.18 -16.21 0.72
CA GLY A 496 23.03 -15.66 -0.61
C GLY A 496 21.77 -14.84 -0.72
N SER A 497 21.53 -14.30 -1.88
CA SER A 497 20.33 -13.51 -2.20
C SER A 497 19.70 -13.99 -3.51
N LEU A 498 18.38 -14.14 -3.50
CA LEU A 498 17.61 -14.37 -4.71
C LEU A 498 17.67 -13.10 -5.58
N VAL A 499 18.19 -13.19 -6.79
CA VAL A 499 18.33 -12.05 -7.73
C VAL A 499 17.41 -12.17 -8.95
N THR A 500 17.01 -13.38 -9.31
CA THR A 500 15.91 -13.69 -10.24
C THR A 500 15.08 -14.82 -9.67
N SER A 501 13.98 -15.21 -10.29
CA SER A 501 13.21 -16.38 -9.86
C SER A 501 14.01 -17.71 -9.91
N SER A 502 15.16 -17.74 -10.55
CA SER A 502 15.97 -18.96 -10.76
C SER A 502 17.43 -18.85 -10.32
N TYR A 503 17.93 -17.65 -9.94
CA TYR A 503 19.33 -17.45 -9.57
C TYR A 503 19.52 -16.88 -8.17
N ILE A 504 20.49 -17.49 -7.47
CA ILE A 504 20.99 -17.01 -6.17
C ILE A 504 22.39 -16.45 -6.36
N LEU A 505 22.63 -15.24 -5.89
CA LEU A 505 23.93 -14.58 -5.86
C LEU A 505 24.61 -14.84 -4.51
N THR A 506 25.88 -15.24 -4.52
CA THR A 506 26.66 -15.56 -3.32
C THR A 506 28.16 -15.36 -3.57
N ALA A 507 29.00 -15.67 -2.56
CA ALA A 507 30.46 -15.59 -2.65
C ALA A 507 31.06 -16.88 -3.24
N ALA A 508 32.12 -16.74 -4.07
CA ALA A 508 32.82 -17.83 -4.70
C ALA A 508 33.62 -18.72 -3.71
N HIS A 509 34.16 -18.13 -2.64
CA HIS A 509 34.93 -18.87 -1.61
C HIS A 509 34.10 -19.91 -0.85
N SER A 510 32.77 -19.86 -0.97
CA SER A 510 31.87 -20.88 -0.42
C SER A 510 32.05 -22.25 -1.06
N PHE A 511 32.54 -22.29 -2.31
CA PHE A 511 32.72 -23.50 -3.10
C PHE A 511 34.17 -23.95 -3.07
N LYS A 512 34.38 -25.26 -3.15
CA LYS A 512 35.70 -25.91 -3.21
C LYS A 512 35.78 -26.86 -4.40
N ASP A 513 36.99 -27.15 -4.83
CA ASP A 513 37.21 -28.16 -5.85
C ASP A 513 36.56 -29.49 -5.44
N GLY A 514 35.84 -30.11 -6.37
CA GLY A 514 35.08 -31.33 -6.13
C GLY A 514 33.67 -31.16 -5.61
N ASP A 515 33.19 -29.92 -5.35
CA ASP A 515 31.77 -29.67 -5.08
C ASP A 515 30.96 -29.89 -6.37
N THR A 516 29.82 -30.52 -6.25
CA THR A 516 28.90 -30.79 -7.37
C THR A 516 27.53 -30.22 -7.11
N ALA A 517 26.80 -29.84 -8.14
CA ALA A 517 25.51 -29.16 -8.02
C ALA A 517 24.45 -29.97 -7.23
N ASP A 518 24.48 -31.29 -7.34
CA ASP A 518 23.57 -32.22 -6.65
C ASP A 518 23.74 -32.19 -5.12
N LYS A 519 24.91 -31.75 -4.62
CA LYS A 519 25.22 -31.60 -3.19
C LYS A 519 24.94 -30.20 -2.65
N ILE A 520 24.50 -29.26 -3.51
CA ILE A 520 24.18 -27.89 -3.14
C ILE A 520 22.67 -27.75 -3.01
N THR A 521 22.22 -27.33 -1.88
CA THR A 521 20.80 -27.05 -1.60
C THR A 521 20.63 -25.64 -1.11
N VAL A 522 19.51 -25.02 -1.48
CA VAL A 522 19.16 -23.64 -1.11
C VAL A 522 17.85 -23.66 -0.37
N LYS A 523 17.83 -23.07 0.81
CA LYS A 523 16.61 -22.85 1.59
C LYS A 523 16.25 -21.36 1.51
N LEU A 524 15.13 -21.07 0.86
CA LEU A 524 14.61 -19.72 0.69
C LEU A 524 13.57 -19.39 1.77
N GLU A 525 12.46 -20.07 1.81
CA GLU A 525 11.38 -19.88 2.79
C GLU A 525 11.15 -21.13 3.63
N LYS A 526 10.67 -20.95 4.87
CA LYS A 526 10.51 -22.05 5.83
C LYS A 526 9.55 -23.13 5.32
N ASP A 527 8.51 -22.72 4.59
CA ASP A 527 7.42 -23.61 4.15
C ASP A 527 7.57 -24.11 2.70
N MET A 528 8.48 -23.54 1.91
CA MET A 528 8.75 -23.97 0.52
C MET A 528 9.61 -25.23 0.38
N GLY A 529 10.18 -25.74 1.47
CA GLY A 529 11.10 -26.86 1.42
C GLY A 529 12.49 -26.45 0.91
N ILE A 530 13.22 -27.43 0.38
CA ILE A 530 14.62 -27.27 -0.07
C ILE A 530 14.65 -27.22 -1.58
N CYS A 531 15.16 -26.10 -2.14
CA CYS A 531 15.42 -25.95 -3.56
C CYS A 531 16.73 -26.65 -3.93
N LYS A 532 16.74 -27.42 -5.02
CA LYS A 532 17.93 -28.07 -5.56
C LYS A 532 18.64 -27.16 -6.53
N SER A 533 19.97 -27.24 -6.56
CA SER A 533 20.80 -26.57 -7.55
C SER A 533 20.89 -27.38 -8.82
N LYS A 534 20.71 -26.72 -9.96
CA LYS A 534 20.97 -27.30 -11.31
C LYS A 534 22.45 -27.19 -11.69
N LYS A 535 23.04 -26.03 -11.44
CA LYS A 535 24.45 -25.72 -11.63
C LYS A 535 24.86 -24.54 -10.77
N TYR A 536 26.11 -24.38 -10.53
CA TYR A 536 26.69 -23.14 -10.02
C TYR A 536 27.83 -22.69 -10.94
N VAL A 537 28.10 -21.39 -10.93
CA VAL A 537 29.13 -20.76 -11.74
C VAL A 537 29.88 -19.77 -10.86
N ILE A 538 31.21 -19.89 -10.85
CA ILE A 538 32.11 -18.98 -10.13
C ILE A 538 32.66 -17.98 -11.15
N HIS A 539 32.90 -16.73 -10.71
CA HIS A 539 33.51 -15.71 -11.55
C HIS A 539 34.83 -16.24 -12.15
N PRO A 540 35.06 -16.15 -13.47
CA PRO A 540 36.21 -16.79 -14.12
C PRO A 540 37.57 -16.25 -13.64
N ASP A 541 37.64 -15.01 -13.24
CA ASP A 541 38.86 -14.37 -12.71
C ASP A 541 39.05 -14.60 -11.18
N TYR A 542 38.14 -15.31 -10.49
CA TYR A 542 38.33 -15.66 -9.10
C TYR A 542 39.43 -16.70 -8.94
N ASN A 543 40.49 -16.34 -8.22
CA ASN A 543 41.62 -17.27 -7.93
C ASN A 543 42.19 -16.94 -6.56
N LEU A 544 41.89 -17.81 -5.59
CA LEU A 544 42.28 -17.63 -4.19
C LEU A 544 43.82 -17.57 -3.99
N ILE A 545 44.59 -18.21 -4.85
CA ILE A 545 46.05 -18.28 -4.73
C ILE A 545 46.79 -17.37 -5.71
N ALA A 546 46.10 -16.49 -6.42
CA ALA A 546 46.67 -15.66 -7.49
C ALA A 546 47.84 -14.76 -7.04
N LYS A 547 47.92 -14.42 -5.77
CA LYS A 547 48.98 -13.53 -5.21
C LYS A 547 49.81 -14.18 -4.09
N LEU A 548 49.86 -15.50 -4.08
CA LEU A 548 50.62 -16.25 -3.07
C LEU A 548 52.10 -15.88 -3.07
N GLU A 549 52.71 -15.73 -4.23
CA GLU A 549 54.12 -15.31 -4.38
C GLU A 549 54.38 -13.86 -3.97
N MET A 550 53.32 -13.04 -3.91
CA MET A 550 53.39 -11.65 -3.47
C MET A 550 53.20 -11.49 -1.96
N GLY A 551 53.01 -12.58 -1.23
CA GLY A 551 52.78 -12.54 0.23
C GLY A 551 51.30 -12.42 0.64
N ILE A 552 50.37 -12.76 -0.26
CA ILE A 552 48.94 -12.82 0.03
C ILE A 552 48.52 -14.29 -0.06
N GLN A 553 48.26 -14.93 1.10
CA GLN A 553 47.92 -16.34 1.18
C GLN A 553 46.56 -16.67 0.57
N GLU A 554 45.57 -15.81 0.77
CA GLU A 554 44.22 -15.95 0.20
C GLU A 554 43.83 -14.61 -0.45
N PHE A 555 43.56 -14.61 -1.73
CA PHE A 555 43.20 -13.45 -2.53
C PHE A 555 41.74 -13.53 -3.00
N TYR A 556 40.87 -12.67 -2.49
CA TYR A 556 39.44 -12.75 -2.67
C TYR A 556 38.88 -11.85 -3.79
N GLU A 557 39.69 -11.33 -4.70
CA GLU A 557 39.23 -10.51 -5.81
C GLU A 557 38.24 -11.30 -6.68
N PHE A 558 37.14 -10.65 -7.09
CA PHE A 558 36.03 -11.28 -7.80
C PHE A 558 35.38 -12.47 -7.06
N ASP A 559 35.30 -12.40 -5.75
CA ASP A 559 34.67 -13.42 -4.94
C ASP A 559 33.14 -13.40 -5.11
N VAL A 560 32.68 -13.86 -6.26
CA VAL A 560 31.31 -13.86 -6.73
C VAL A 560 30.96 -15.18 -7.39
N ALA A 561 29.79 -15.74 -7.04
CA ALA A 561 29.24 -16.93 -7.66
C ALA A 561 27.71 -16.84 -7.82
N LEU A 562 27.19 -17.56 -8.80
CA LEU A 562 25.77 -17.72 -9.07
C LEU A 562 25.37 -19.19 -8.96
N ILE A 563 24.26 -19.47 -8.24
CA ILE A 563 23.64 -20.79 -8.22
C ILE A 563 22.36 -20.71 -9.05
N GLN A 564 22.22 -21.53 -10.07
CA GLN A 564 20.98 -21.71 -10.80
C GLN A 564 20.14 -22.80 -10.15
N LEU A 565 18.93 -22.50 -9.77
CA LEU A 565 17.97 -23.46 -9.24
C LEU A 565 17.51 -24.43 -10.33
N GLU A 566 17.14 -25.64 -9.95
CA GLU A 566 16.60 -26.65 -10.86
C GLU A 566 15.26 -26.22 -11.46
N LYS A 567 14.43 -25.56 -10.64
CA LYS A 567 13.14 -24.97 -11.03
C LYS A 567 13.07 -23.53 -10.53
N PRO A 568 12.48 -22.62 -11.33
CA PRO A 568 12.23 -21.27 -10.86
C PRO A 568 11.24 -21.31 -9.69
N VAL A 569 11.36 -20.34 -8.80
CA VAL A 569 10.45 -20.15 -7.67
C VAL A 569 9.32 -19.18 -8.04
N ASP A 570 8.14 -19.41 -7.48
CA ASP A 570 7.02 -18.50 -7.63
C ASP A 570 7.25 -17.25 -6.76
N ILE A 571 7.20 -16.09 -7.41
CA ILE A 571 7.39 -14.79 -6.74
C ILE A 571 6.12 -14.46 -5.96
N SER A 572 6.30 -14.06 -4.70
CA SER A 572 5.21 -13.72 -3.77
C SER A 572 5.65 -12.64 -2.79
N SER A 573 4.77 -12.20 -1.88
CA SER A 573 5.11 -11.29 -0.79
C SER A 573 6.18 -11.85 0.16
N ASN A 574 6.27 -13.18 0.26
CA ASN A 574 7.22 -13.86 1.13
C ASN A 574 8.53 -14.25 0.44
N LEU A 575 8.55 -14.20 -0.89
CA LEU A 575 9.66 -14.66 -1.71
C LEU A 575 9.78 -13.82 -2.99
N ARG A 576 10.78 -12.93 -3.04
CA ARG A 576 11.05 -12.08 -4.20
C ARG A 576 12.51 -11.69 -4.30
N PRO A 577 12.98 -11.30 -5.50
CA PRO A 577 14.37 -10.89 -5.69
C PRO A 577 14.73 -9.60 -4.97
N ILE A 578 15.99 -9.47 -4.54
CA ILE A 578 16.61 -8.19 -4.20
C ILE A 578 16.93 -7.42 -5.49
N CYS A 579 16.94 -6.09 -5.46
CA CYS A 579 17.44 -5.30 -6.58
C CYS A 579 18.98 -5.39 -6.65
N ILE A 580 19.52 -5.48 -7.87
CA ILE A 580 20.97 -5.31 -8.12
C ILE A 580 21.20 -4.11 -9.04
N PRO A 581 22.28 -3.32 -8.85
CA PRO A 581 22.52 -2.12 -9.61
C PRO A 581 22.74 -2.39 -11.10
N CYS A 582 22.65 -1.35 -11.90
CA CYS A 582 22.89 -1.41 -13.35
C CYS A 582 21.89 -2.28 -14.12
N THR A 583 20.66 -2.43 -13.59
CA THR A 583 19.55 -3.13 -14.25
C THR A 583 18.35 -2.19 -14.44
N LYS A 584 17.47 -2.48 -15.42
CA LYS A 584 16.23 -1.73 -15.64
C LYS A 584 15.27 -1.86 -14.45
N GLU A 585 15.27 -3.00 -13.76
CA GLU A 585 14.50 -3.24 -12.57
C GLU A 585 14.89 -2.26 -11.45
N THR A 586 16.17 -1.97 -11.32
CA THR A 586 16.69 -0.98 -10.36
C THR A 586 16.41 0.47 -10.81
N ASN A 587 16.26 0.78 -12.11
CA ASN A 587 15.73 2.07 -12.55
C ASN A 587 14.36 2.34 -11.90
N GLY A 588 13.45 1.36 -11.96
CA GLY A 588 12.14 1.46 -11.32
C GLY A 588 12.23 1.70 -9.80
N ALA A 589 13.15 1.00 -9.13
CA ALA A 589 13.40 1.18 -7.69
C ALA A 589 13.95 2.58 -7.35
N LEU A 590 14.78 3.14 -8.21
CA LEU A 590 15.38 4.47 -8.07
C LEU A 590 14.51 5.60 -8.65
N LYS A 591 13.37 5.26 -9.26
CA LYS A 591 12.45 6.19 -9.93
C LYS A 591 13.14 6.99 -11.04
N LEU A 592 13.96 6.31 -11.83
CA LEU A 592 14.64 6.84 -13.01
C LEU A 592 13.89 6.44 -14.28
N SER A 593 13.76 7.38 -15.22
CA SER A 593 13.22 7.08 -16.56
C SER A 593 14.18 6.19 -17.37
N GLU A 594 13.69 5.56 -18.41
CA GLU A 594 14.55 4.75 -19.30
C GLU A 594 15.68 5.58 -19.93
N SER A 595 15.46 6.89 -20.16
CA SER A 595 16.47 7.81 -20.71
C SER A 595 17.48 8.31 -19.68
N GLU A 596 17.12 8.36 -18.39
CA GLU A 596 17.99 8.80 -17.29
C GLU A 596 18.77 7.64 -16.66
N GLY A 597 18.24 6.41 -16.78
CA GLY A 597 18.81 5.22 -16.19
C GLY A 597 20.12 4.82 -16.84
N SER A 598 21.19 4.82 -16.06
CA SER A 598 22.49 4.26 -16.44
C SER A 598 23.17 3.70 -15.20
N CYS A 599 24.12 2.78 -15.41
CA CYS A 599 24.88 2.22 -14.30
C CYS A 599 25.63 3.30 -13.51
N LYS A 600 26.19 4.30 -14.21
CA LYS A 600 26.84 5.46 -13.58
C LYS A 600 25.84 6.26 -12.73
N LYS A 601 24.63 6.45 -13.22
CA LYS A 601 23.58 7.16 -12.46
C LYS A 601 23.16 6.40 -11.21
N HIS A 602 23.08 5.07 -11.26
CA HIS A 602 22.84 4.24 -10.08
C HIS A 602 23.96 4.41 -9.05
N GLU A 603 25.21 4.37 -9.47
CA GLU A 603 26.36 4.56 -8.61
C GLU A 603 26.36 5.97 -7.97
N GLU A 604 26.10 7.02 -8.74
CA GLU A 604 25.96 8.39 -8.24
C GLU A 604 24.86 8.53 -7.18
N ILE A 605 23.73 7.83 -7.31
CA ILE A 605 22.62 7.93 -6.35
C ILE A 605 22.88 7.09 -5.10
N LEU A 606 23.43 5.88 -5.26
CA LEU A 606 23.57 4.91 -4.17
C LEU A 606 24.88 5.11 -3.39
N MET A 607 25.92 5.65 -4.05
CA MET A 607 27.25 5.87 -3.50
C MET A 607 27.63 7.35 -3.48
N SER A 608 26.64 8.23 -3.29
CA SER A 608 26.76 9.70 -3.42
C SER A 608 27.66 10.37 -2.36
N ASN A 609 27.85 9.73 -1.23
CA ASN A 609 28.56 10.31 -0.08
C ASN A 609 29.86 9.54 0.20
N GLU A 610 30.83 10.21 0.82
CA GLU A 610 32.06 9.54 1.31
C GLU A 610 31.79 8.49 2.39
N LEU A 611 30.62 8.59 3.07
CA LEU A 611 30.11 7.66 4.05
C LEU A 611 28.72 7.25 3.61
N VAL A 612 28.54 6.00 3.22
CA VAL A 612 27.26 5.45 2.76
C VAL A 612 26.68 4.53 3.79
N GLU A 613 25.54 4.90 4.35
CA GLU A 613 24.81 4.02 5.27
C GLU A 613 24.29 2.80 4.50
N ALA A 614 24.61 1.63 5.02
CA ALA A 614 24.27 0.34 4.43
C ALA A 614 23.96 -0.67 5.54
N ALA A 615 23.48 -1.83 5.14
CA ALA A 615 23.19 -2.90 6.10
C ALA A 615 23.39 -4.27 5.44
N PHE A 616 23.40 -5.32 6.25
CA PHE A 616 23.26 -6.70 5.83
C PHE A 616 22.39 -7.48 6.82
N THR A 617 21.92 -8.66 6.43
CA THR A 617 21.09 -9.51 7.29
C THR A 617 21.91 -10.70 7.76
N SER A 618 22.02 -10.89 9.08
CA SER A 618 22.72 -12.00 9.72
C SER A 618 21.74 -12.98 10.37
N ASP A 619 22.08 -14.27 10.37
CA ASP A 619 21.31 -15.36 11.00
C ASP A 619 21.97 -15.87 12.30
N MET A 620 23.01 -15.19 12.81
CA MET A 620 23.92 -15.67 13.83
C MET A 620 23.43 -15.54 15.29
N ASP A 621 22.23 -15.03 15.57
CA ASP A 621 21.71 -14.87 16.94
C ASP A 621 20.94 -16.09 17.48
N SER A 622 21.22 -17.29 17.05
CA SER A 622 20.46 -18.50 17.42
C SER A 622 21.07 -19.30 18.57
N GLU A 623 21.41 -18.67 19.71
CA GLU A 623 21.69 -19.46 20.93
C GLU A 623 20.45 -20.12 21.55
N LYS A 624 19.24 -19.87 21.08
CA LYS A 624 17.97 -20.38 21.64
C LYS A 624 16.98 -20.93 20.62
N GLY A 625 17.40 -21.59 19.56
CA GLY A 625 16.49 -22.40 18.73
C GLY A 625 15.41 -21.65 17.90
N ASN A 626 15.24 -20.35 18.06
CA ASN A 626 14.42 -19.48 17.23
C ASN A 626 15.35 -18.59 16.43
N SER A 627 15.51 -18.84 15.12
CA SER A 627 16.34 -18.01 14.23
C SER A 627 15.72 -16.62 14.10
N LEU A 628 16.13 -15.70 14.94
CA LEU A 628 15.83 -14.28 14.82
C LEU A 628 16.86 -13.67 13.89
N LYS A 629 16.47 -13.39 12.64
CA LYS A 629 17.31 -12.65 11.70
C LYS A 629 17.45 -11.21 12.17
N THR A 630 18.69 -10.75 12.28
CA THR A 630 19.01 -9.40 12.72
C THR A 630 19.57 -8.57 11.55
N ILE A 631 19.14 -7.30 11.49
CA ILE A 631 19.76 -6.31 10.61
C ILE A 631 21.03 -5.85 11.29
N LYS A 632 22.14 -5.87 10.55
CA LYS A 632 23.43 -5.34 10.92
C LYS A 632 23.69 -4.08 10.15
N ASN A 633 23.92 -2.97 10.85
CA ASN A 633 24.15 -1.65 10.25
C ASN A 633 25.64 -1.41 10.03
N ILE A 634 25.99 -1.03 8.81
CA ILE A 634 27.37 -0.76 8.40
C ILE A 634 27.45 0.55 7.64
N THR A 635 28.65 1.08 7.52
CA THR A 635 28.95 2.29 6.74
C THR A 635 30.06 1.99 5.75
N PHE A 636 29.78 2.07 4.44
CA PHE A 636 30.82 2.00 3.44
C PHE A 636 31.66 3.28 3.47
N LYS A 637 32.98 3.09 3.54
CA LYS A 637 33.98 4.14 3.56
C LYS A 637 34.47 4.39 2.13
N LEU A 638 34.12 5.55 1.58
CA LEU A 638 34.50 5.98 0.22
C LEU A 638 35.34 7.27 0.31
N GLY A 639 35.86 7.72 -0.80
CA GLY A 639 36.65 8.94 -0.86
C GLY A 639 37.82 8.93 0.13
N LYS A 640 37.97 9.97 0.93
CA LYS A 640 39.07 10.12 1.90
C LYS A 640 39.06 9.10 3.06
N TYR A 641 37.91 8.46 3.34
CA TYR A 641 37.82 7.45 4.40
C TYR A 641 38.21 6.05 3.90
N ARG A 642 38.28 5.86 2.54
CA ARG A 642 38.60 4.57 1.95
C ARG A 642 40.05 4.15 2.22
N ASP A 643 41.00 5.10 2.10
CA ASP A 643 42.42 4.76 2.21
C ASP A 643 42.75 4.12 3.57
N ALA A 644 42.31 4.74 4.67
CA ALA A 644 42.50 4.18 6.01
C ALA A 644 41.83 2.81 6.17
N CYS A 645 40.67 2.62 5.57
CA CYS A 645 39.94 1.35 5.60
C CYS A 645 40.69 0.25 4.83
N VAL A 646 41.31 0.57 3.71
CA VAL A 646 42.11 -0.35 2.87
C VAL A 646 43.44 -0.67 3.53
N GLU A 647 44.11 0.31 4.13
CA GLU A 647 45.42 0.11 4.80
C GLU A 647 45.34 -0.92 5.95
N ASP A 648 44.23 -1.00 6.63
CA ASP A 648 44.05 -1.98 7.70
C ASP A 648 44.09 -3.45 7.19
N ALA A 649 43.97 -3.70 5.90
CA ALA A 649 44.03 -5.04 5.33
C ALA A 649 45.38 -5.75 5.60
N ILE A 650 46.47 -5.02 5.72
CA ILE A 650 47.80 -5.59 6.04
C ILE A 650 47.86 -6.20 7.46
N LYS A 651 46.87 -5.88 8.31
CA LYS A 651 46.76 -6.45 9.67
C LYS A 651 46.12 -7.85 9.65
N ALA A 652 45.54 -8.25 8.50
CA ALA A 652 44.90 -9.56 8.35
C ALA A 652 46.00 -10.66 8.33
N LYS A 653 45.69 -11.79 8.96
CA LYS A 653 46.56 -12.95 8.99
C LYS A 653 46.76 -13.48 7.52
N GLY A 654 48.02 -13.65 7.10
CA GLY A 654 48.35 -14.15 5.78
C GLY A 654 48.46 -13.08 4.68
N ILE A 655 48.49 -11.79 5.08
CA ILE A 655 48.76 -10.67 4.19
C ILE A 655 50.09 -10.02 4.59
N GLU A 656 51.15 -10.21 3.80
CA GLU A 656 52.52 -9.75 4.08
C GLU A 656 53.02 -8.82 2.95
N VAL A 657 52.15 -7.84 2.56
CA VAL A 657 52.45 -6.88 1.50
C VAL A 657 52.75 -5.50 2.07
N LYS A 658 53.52 -4.68 1.35
CA LYS A 658 53.77 -3.28 1.73
C LYS A 658 52.67 -2.35 1.31
N ASN A 659 51.94 -2.67 0.25
CA ASN A 659 50.86 -1.88 -0.30
C ASN A 659 49.54 -2.64 -0.12
N ALA A 660 48.69 -2.16 0.79
CA ALA A 660 47.39 -2.77 1.09
C ALA A 660 46.45 -2.87 -0.14
N ARG A 661 46.63 -1.99 -1.14
CA ARG A 661 45.85 -2.03 -2.40
C ARG A 661 46.12 -3.25 -3.26
N GLU A 662 47.19 -3.98 -2.97
CA GLU A 662 47.45 -5.29 -3.61
C GLU A 662 46.49 -6.37 -3.11
N ALA A 663 46.02 -6.26 -1.85
CA ALA A 663 45.04 -7.16 -1.26
C ALA A 663 43.60 -6.65 -1.43
N VAL A 664 43.38 -5.35 -1.31
CA VAL A 664 42.06 -4.70 -1.41
C VAL A 664 42.06 -3.72 -2.59
N THR A 665 41.61 -4.20 -3.74
CA THR A 665 41.47 -3.40 -4.98
C THR A 665 40.21 -2.55 -4.98
N ASP A 666 39.96 -1.77 -6.03
CA ASP A 666 38.73 -0.99 -6.21
C ASP A 666 37.48 -1.87 -6.46
N ASN A 667 37.68 -3.19 -6.66
CA ASN A 667 36.59 -4.15 -6.75
C ASN A 667 35.98 -4.53 -5.40
N PHE A 668 36.44 -3.92 -4.29
CA PHE A 668 35.87 -4.08 -2.96
C PHE A 668 35.28 -2.78 -2.41
N LEU A 669 34.17 -2.92 -1.71
CA LEU A 669 33.65 -1.93 -0.76
C LEU A 669 34.22 -2.28 0.62
N CYS A 670 34.46 -1.26 1.45
CA CYS A 670 35.06 -1.44 2.78
C CYS A 670 34.15 -0.84 3.87
N SER A 671 33.97 -1.60 4.98
CA SER A 671 33.24 -1.17 6.17
C SER A 671 34.02 -1.52 7.44
N GLY A 672 33.50 -1.21 8.62
CA GLY A 672 34.13 -1.48 9.91
C GLY A 672 35.02 -0.35 10.44
N GLY A 673 35.73 -0.60 11.53
CA GLY A 673 36.48 0.41 12.29
C GLY A 673 35.61 1.19 13.26
N ILE A 674 36.25 2.12 13.99
CA ILE A 674 35.55 2.98 14.98
C ILE A 674 35.34 4.41 14.46
N GLU A 675 36.12 4.82 13.47
CA GLU A 675 36.07 6.17 12.88
C GLU A 675 35.45 6.12 11.47
N PRO A 676 34.60 7.07 11.12
CA PRO A 676 33.95 8.09 11.96
C PRO A 676 32.77 7.54 12.77
N LYS A 677 32.40 6.30 12.59
CA LYS A 677 31.29 5.60 13.26
C LYS A 677 31.62 4.11 13.39
N THR A 678 31.28 3.54 14.52
CA THR A 678 31.37 2.09 14.77
C THR A 678 30.29 1.37 13.97
N ASP A 679 30.68 0.31 13.25
CA ASP A 679 29.80 -0.52 12.45
C ASP A 679 29.49 -1.86 13.15
N ASP A 680 28.42 -2.53 12.76
CA ASP A 680 28.27 -3.96 13.01
C ASP A 680 29.27 -4.73 12.14
N VAL A 681 29.66 -5.95 12.58
CA VAL A 681 30.63 -6.78 11.86
C VAL A 681 29.99 -8.03 11.27
N ALA A 682 30.52 -8.46 10.12
CA ALA A 682 30.17 -9.74 9.51
C ALA A 682 30.84 -10.89 10.30
N CYS A 683 30.07 -11.94 10.59
CA CYS A 683 30.53 -13.13 11.30
C CYS A 683 30.65 -14.32 10.32
N LYS A 684 31.38 -15.35 10.75
CA LYS A 684 31.46 -16.59 9.97
C LYS A 684 30.06 -17.18 9.76
N GLY A 685 29.64 -17.31 8.53
CA GLY A 685 28.29 -17.73 8.12
C GLY A 685 27.48 -16.63 7.44
N ASP A 686 27.88 -15.36 7.56
CA ASP A 686 27.30 -14.24 6.81
C ASP A 686 27.90 -14.13 5.40
N SER A 687 29.00 -14.83 5.14
CA SER A 687 29.68 -14.89 3.83
C SER A 687 28.71 -15.21 2.68
N GLY A 688 28.80 -14.43 1.61
CA GLY A 688 27.93 -14.54 0.44
C GLY A 688 26.60 -13.79 0.58
N GLY A 689 26.28 -13.31 1.78
CA GLY A 689 25.09 -12.48 2.03
C GLY A 689 25.17 -11.13 1.34
N ALA A 690 24.00 -10.55 1.09
CA ALA A 690 23.89 -9.22 0.48
C ALA A 690 24.27 -8.12 1.47
N SER A 691 25.18 -7.24 1.09
CA SER A 691 25.32 -5.90 1.69
C SER A 691 24.58 -4.90 0.80
N TYR A 692 23.68 -4.09 1.40
CA TYR A 692 22.70 -3.34 0.66
C TYR A 692 22.48 -1.93 1.19
N VAL A 693 21.99 -1.07 0.31
CA VAL A 693 21.53 0.30 0.60
C VAL A 693 20.02 0.34 0.44
N ILE A 694 19.34 1.10 1.30
CA ILE A 694 17.90 1.33 1.19
C ILE A 694 17.68 2.70 0.55
N LYS A 695 16.94 2.72 -0.56
CA LYS A 695 16.59 3.96 -1.27
C LYS A 695 15.15 3.89 -1.75
N ASN A 696 14.36 4.95 -1.50
CA ASN A 696 12.94 5.02 -1.87
C ASN A 696 12.11 3.80 -1.41
N GLY A 697 12.36 3.29 -0.18
CA GLY A 697 11.69 2.08 0.34
C GLY A 697 12.12 0.78 -0.33
N ARG A 698 13.18 0.79 -1.15
CA ARG A 698 13.70 -0.38 -1.86
C ARG A 698 15.09 -0.76 -1.37
N VAL A 699 15.31 -2.03 -1.21
CA VAL A 699 16.60 -2.61 -0.85
C VAL A 699 17.38 -2.97 -2.11
N ILE A 700 18.55 -2.37 -2.26
CA ILE A 700 19.40 -2.54 -3.43
C ILE A 700 20.74 -3.13 -2.94
N GLN A 701 21.04 -4.35 -3.34
CA GLN A 701 22.30 -5.00 -3.03
C GLN A 701 23.41 -4.33 -3.83
N VAL A 702 24.38 -3.76 -3.13
CA VAL A 702 25.54 -3.09 -3.76
C VAL A 702 26.83 -3.87 -3.57
N GLY A 703 26.83 -4.86 -2.66
CA GLY A 703 27.98 -5.72 -2.43
C GLY A 703 27.61 -7.12 -1.96
N ILE A 704 28.62 -7.99 -1.90
CA ILE A 704 28.55 -9.36 -1.38
C ILE A 704 29.57 -9.48 -0.24
N ILE A 705 29.16 -9.94 0.92
CA ILE A 705 30.05 -10.14 2.07
C ILE A 705 31.10 -11.19 1.68
N SER A 706 32.38 -10.81 1.71
CA SER A 706 33.48 -11.64 1.25
C SER A 706 34.41 -12.03 2.39
N TRP A 707 35.22 -11.12 2.93
CA TRP A 707 36.21 -11.43 3.95
C TRP A 707 36.43 -10.25 4.91
N GLY A 708 37.11 -10.51 6.02
CA GLY A 708 37.41 -9.50 7.03
C GLY A 708 38.80 -9.65 7.64
N VAL A 709 39.33 -8.59 8.25
CA VAL A 709 40.66 -8.54 8.84
C VAL A 709 40.80 -9.52 10.03
N LYS A 710 39.76 -9.64 10.85
CA LYS A 710 39.70 -10.54 12.00
C LYS A 710 38.28 -11.00 12.33
N ASP A 711 38.14 -12.19 12.88
CA ASP A 711 36.85 -12.77 13.32
C ASP A 711 36.56 -12.38 14.78
N ILE A 712 36.08 -11.14 14.97
CA ILE A 712 35.72 -10.62 16.30
C ILE A 712 34.61 -11.43 16.96
N CYS A 713 33.67 -11.92 16.17
CA CYS A 713 32.53 -12.70 16.66
C CYS A 713 33.01 -13.94 17.43
N LYS A 714 34.07 -14.57 16.94
CA LYS A 714 34.68 -15.75 17.56
C LYS A 714 35.61 -15.38 18.74
N GLU A 715 36.42 -14.35 18.54
CA GLU A 715 37.48 -13.99 19.47
C GLU A 715 36.96 -13.30 20.73
N SER A 716 36.02 -12.40 20.60
CA SER A 716 35.55 -11.55 21.72
C SER A 716 34.05 -11.61 21.98
N LYS A 717 33.28 -12.36 21.21
CA LYS A 717 31.81 -12.39 21.23
C LYS A 717 31.19 -11.00 21.10
N LYS A 718 31.90 -10.08 20.44
CA LYS A 718 31.39 -8.74 20.09
C LYS A 718 30.88 -8.74 18.67
N PHE A 719 29.83 -7.99 18.45
CA PHE A 719 29.17 -7.88 17.14
C PHE A 719 29.33 -6.48 16.53
N THR A 720 30.19 -5.64 17.15
CA THR A 720 30.52 -4.29 16.71
C THR A 720 32.02 -4.17 16.42
N SER A 721 32.38 -3.38 15.43
CA SER A 721 33.75 -3.17 14.99
C SER A 721 34.61 -2.51 16.06
N ASP A 722 35.92 -2.85 16.09
CA ASP A 722 36.96 -2.16 16.81
C ASP A 722 37.90 -1.41 15.83
N ALA A 723 38.96 -0.80 16.37
CA ALA A 723 39.86 0.04 15.56
C ALA A 723 40.50 -0.69 14.36
N ASP A 724 40.71 -2.01 14.49
CA ASP A 724 41.45 -2.81 13.51
C ASP A 724 40.55 -3.75 12.71
N SER A 725 39.26 -3.85 13.04
CA SER A 725 38.35 -4.73 12.30
C SER A 725 37.76 -4.04 11.08
N ARG A 726 37.97 -4.68 9.93
CA ARG A 726 37.40 -4.25 8.65
C ARG A 726 36.75 -5.44 7.96
N ASP A 727 35.64 -5.16 7.27
CA ASP A 727 34.99 -6.11 6.38
C ASP A 727 35.03 -5.59 4.95
N TYR A 728 35.34 -6.49 4.03
CA TYR A 728 35.43 -6.21 2.61
C TYR A 728 34.34 -6.97 1.86
N HIS A 729 33.67 -6.24 0.96
CA HIS A 729 32.53 -6.74 0.22
C HIS A 729 32.81 -6.62 -1.27
N SER A 730 32.57 -7.67 -2.07
CA SER A 730 32.70 -7.59 -3.52
C SER A 730 31.76 -6.56 -4.09
N ASN A 731 32.29 -5.56 -4.81
CA ASN A 731 31.56 -4.40 -5.30
C ASN A 731 30.77 -4.75 -6.57
N LEU A 732 29.43 -4.68 -6.54
CA LEU A 732 28.59 -4.98 -7.70
C LEU A 732 28.63 -3.90 -8.79
N PHE A 733 29.24 -2.74 -8.55
CA PHE A 733 29.53 -1.74 -9.59
C PHE A 733 30.80 -2.05 -10.40
N SER A 734 31.63 -3.01 -9.97
CA SER A 734 32.80 -3.46 -10.71
C SER A 734 32.42 -3.94 -12.11
N GLU A 735 33.12 -3.45 -13.14
CA GLU A 735 32.81 -3.74 -14.53
C GLU A 735 32.87 -5.25 -14.84
N LYS A 736 33.88 -5.95 -14.34
CA LYS A 736 34.02 -7.40 -14.55
C LYS A 736 32.91 -8.19 -13.82
N ILE A 737 32.58 -7.81 -12.61
CA ILE A 737 31.47 -8.45 -11.87
C ILE A 737 30.14 -8.20 -12.59
N ARG A 738 29.88 -6.99 -13.08
CA ARG A 738 28.70 -6.68 -13.90
C ARG A 738 28.62 -7.51 -15.17
N SER A 739 29.75 -7.62 -15.88
CA SER A 739 29.82 -8.40 -17.12
C SER A 739 29.50 -9.86 -16.87
N PHE A 740 30.02 -10.44 -15.79
CA PHE A 740 29.71 -11.80 -15.35
C PHE A 740 28.22 -11.96 -14.99
N LEU A 741 27.66 -11.04 -14.23
CA LEU A 741 26.23 -11.08 -13.87
C LEU A 741 25.34 -10.92 -15.10
N LYS A 742 25.68 -10.01 -16.01
CA LYS A 742 24.97 -9.79 -17.28
C LYS A 742 24.91 -11.04 -18.12
N GLU A 743 26.08 -11.70 -18.34
CA GLU A 743 26.17 -12.91 -19.13
C GLU A 743 25.20 -14.01 -18.69
N HIS A 744 25.04 -14.19 -17.37
CA HIS A 744 24.21 -15.27 -16.83
C HIS A 744 22.77 -14.88 -16.57
N LEU A 745 22.51 -13.68 -16.04
CA LEU A 745 21.18 -13.26 -15.60
C LEU A 745 20.32 -12.66 -16.73
N GLU A 746 20.93 -12.08 -17.76
CA GLU A 746 20.22 -11.61 -18.96
C GLU A 746 19.79 -12.77 -19.86
N ASN A 747 20.53 -13.89 -19.81
CA ASN A 747 20.27 -15.10 -20.56
C ASN A 747 19.51 -16.18 -19.78
N ASP A 748 18.85 -15.83 -18.69
CA ASP A 748 18.05 -16.77 -17.91
C ASP A 748 16.84 -17.26 -18.72
N ARG A 749 16.84 -18.56 -19.10
CA ARG A 749 15.79 -19.17 -19.94
C ARG A 749 14.70 -19.85 -19.14
N ILE A 750 14.88 -20.05 -17.85
CA ILE A 750 13.91 -20.76 -17.00
C ILE A 750 13.22 -19.86 -16.00
N GLY A 751 13.84 -18.75 -15.63
CA GLY A 751 13.29 -17.73 -14.77
C GLY A 751 13.00 -16.42 -15.51
N ASN A 752 12.94 -15.34 -14.77
CA ASN A 752 12.72 -14.00 -15.32
C ASN A 752 14.07 -13.30 -15.53
N PRO A 753 14.54 -13.13 -16.79
CA PRO A 753 15.81 -12.51 -17.05
C PRO A 753 15.83 -11.03 -16.66
N LEU A 754 16.94 -10.57 -16.08
CA LEU A 754 17.17 -9.15 -15.82
C LEU A 754 17.60 -8.44 -17.10
N LYS A 755 17.35 -7.13 -17.19
CA LYS A 755 17.80 -6.30 -18.30
C LYS A 755 18.89 -5.35 -17.81
N PHE A 756 20.13 -5.60 -18.20
CA PHE A 756 21.27 -4.74 -17.86
C PHE A 756 21.30 -3.46 -18.72
N LEU A 757 21.80 -2.36 -18.10
CA LEU A 757 21.93 -1.04 -18.70
C LEU A 757 23.25 -0.88 -19.45
#